data_83cf5eba9e771064ba2f3ac5bc7bed5a
#
_entry.id   83cf5eba9e771064ba2f3ac5bc7bed5a
#
_cell.length_a   1.000
_cell.length_b   1.000
_cell.length_c   1.000
_cell.angle_alpha   90.00
_cell.angle_beta   90.00
_cell.angle_gamma   90.00
#
_symmetry.space_group_name_H-M   'P 1'
#
loop_
_entity.id
_entity.type
_entity.pdbx_description
1 polymer ?
#
loop_
_entity_poly.entity_id
_entity_poly.type
_entity_poly.pdbx_seq_one_letter_code
_entity_poly.pdbx_strand_id
1 'polypeptide(L)'
;MSKQTTTDWWPNQLDLEILDQNAQDVGPYPDDFDYAEAFQSLDLDEVKSDLEDLMTSSQDWWPADYGHYGPLFIRMAWHSAGTYRTADGRGGAAGGRQRLAPINSWPDNANLDKARRLLLPIKQKYGRKLSWGDLMILAGNVAIESMGFETFGYAGGREDDFAPDDSAYWGPESEMDTQERFDEPGDIEPGLGASVMGLIYVNPEGPDGQPDPMASAKNIRQTFDRMAMNDEETAALIAGGHTFGKVHGADDPDEHVGAEPEAAPIEAQGLGWESDYGSGKGGDTITSGIEGPWTGSPTEWDMGYLDNLLEYEWEPEKGPGGAWQWTPTDESLHGSAPDAHDADEQVTPMMLTTDIALKRDPAYKEIVEEFRENPMAFGMNFAKAWYKLTHRDMGPPSRFLGPEVPDQEMIWQDPIPEVDHDLIGDAEIESLKAEILDTDLTTQHLVKTAWGAASTYRDSDKRGGANGARIRLDPQRNWDVNEPETLETVLDTLEDIQASFNASRDDDVRVSLADLIVLGGNAAVERAAAEAGVDVTVPFEPGRTDATQERTDADSFEALEPRVDGFRNYVADGIDHRPEELLVDHADLLDLSVSEMTVLVGGMRALGATYEDTECGVFTETPGALTNDFFVNLLDMETEWVPVADDGAGDAELYEGVDRESGAVEWEATRLDLIFGSHSRLRTVADVYASDDADEQFVEDFVDAWTKVMRLDRFDLA
;
A
#
# COMPACT_ATOMS: atom_id res chain seq x y z
N MET A 1 30.61 1.96 34.13
CA MET A 1 29.40 1.81 33.32
C MET A 1 28.28 2.50 34.07
N SER A 2 27.64 3.50 33.47
CA SER A 2 26.40 4.06 34.00
C SER A 2 25.33 2.96 33.92
N LYS A 3 24.51 2.84 34.96
CA LYS A 3 23.36 1.90 34.89
C LYS A 3 22.37 2.47 33.86
N GLN A 4 22.09 1.73 32.82
CA GLN A 4 20.98 2.05 31.92
C GLN A 4 19.65 1.93 32.67
N THR A 5 18.75 2.86 32.41
CA THR A 5 17.37 2.82 32.88
C THR A 5 16.46 2.21 31.80
N THR A 6 15.25 1.82 32.16
CA THR A 6 14.28 1.28 31.18
C THR A 6 14.07 2.24 30.00
N THR A 7 14.05 3.54 30.24
CA THR A 7 13.88 4.57 29.21
C THR A 7 15.06 4.69 28.23
N ASP A 8 16.23 4.13 28.57
CA ASP A 8 17.40 4.20 27.69
C ASP A 8 17.40 3.10 26.60
N TRP A 9 16.66 2.02 26.79
CA TRP A 9 16.66 0.88 25.87
C TRP A 9 15.27 0.48 25.36
N TRP A 10 14.21 0.65 26.14
CA TRP A 10 12.85 0.23 25.76
C TRP A 10 12.38 0.83 24.42
N PRO A 11 12.58 2.15 24.12
CA PRO A 11 12.18 2.72 22.83
C PRO A 11 13.02 2.23 21.63
N ASN A 12 14.16 1.58 21.89
CA ASN A 12 15.10 1.12 20.85
C ASN A 12 15.08 -0.41 20.66
N GLN A 13 14.10 -1.10 21.23
CA GLN A 13 13.86 -2.52 20.92
C GLN A 13 13.17 -2.66 19.56
N LEU A 14 13.29 -3.85 18.95
CA LEU A 14 12.50 -4.22 17.79
C LEU A 14 11.02 -4.04 18.12
N ASP A 15 10.32 -3.25 17.31
CA ASP A 15 8.90 -3.00 17.46
C ASP A 15 8.11 -4.13 16.80
N LEU A 16 7.22 -4.77 17.57
CA LEU A 16 6.34 -5.84 17.13
C LEU A 16 4.85 -5.44 17.25
N GLU A 17 4.57 -4.18 17.62
CA GLU A 17 3.19 -3.73 17.85
C GLU A 17 2.39 -3.74 16.55
N ILE A 18 3.04 -3.51 15.41
CA ILE A 18 2.40 -3.58 14.10
C ILE A 18 1.76 -4.95 13.82
N LEU A 19 2.37 -6.04 14.27
CA LEU A 19 1.84 -7.40 14.08
C LEU A 19 0.66 -7.73 15.01
N ASP A 20 0.38 -6.89 16.02
CA ASP A 20 -0.78 -7.07 16.89
C ASP A 20 -2.09 -6.70 16.17
N GLN A 21 -2.02 -5.87 15.15
CA GLN A 21 -3.16 -5.51 14.31
C GLN A 21 -3.70 -6.73 13.57
N ASN A 22 -2.80 -7.59 13.09
CA ASN A 22 -3.12 -8.81 12.32
C ASN A 22 -3.71 -9.94 13.20
N ALA A 23 -3.63 -9.79 14.52
CA ALA A 23 -4.16 -10.78 15.48
C ALA A 23 -5.56 -10.44 16.03
N GLN A 24 -6.09 -9.25 15.74
CA GLN A 24 -7.30 -8.74 16.36
C GLN A 24 -8.26 -8.11 15.37
N ASP A 25 -9.47 -8.64 15.28
CA ASP A 25 -10.58 -7.87 14.70
C ASP A 25 -11.04 -6.81 15.72
N VAL A 26 -10.69 -5.55 15.42
CA VAL A 26 -11.06 -4.39 16.26
C VAL A 26 -12.39 -3.75 15.83
N GLY A 27 -13.04 -4.28 14.80
CA GLY A 27 -14.28 -3.76 14.25
C GLY A 27 -15.50 -3.99 15.18
N PRO A 28 -16.53 -3.11 15.11
CA PRO A 28 -17.76 -3.27 15.89
C PRO A 28 -18.79 -4.19 15.22
N TYR A 29 -18.47 -4.77 14.07
CA TYR A 29 -19.35 -5.66 13.34
C TYR A 29 -19.23 -7.11 13.87
N PRO A 30 -20.26 -7.94 13.76
CA PRO A 30 -20.18 -9.34 14.12
C PRO A 30 -19.31 -10.12 13.11
N ASP A 31 -18.68 -11.21 13.57
CA ASP A 31 -17.75 -12.03 12.78
C ASP A 31 -18.35 -12.60 11.48
N ASP A 32 -19.70 -12.67 11.37
CA ASP A 32 -20.43 -13.11 10.18
C ASP A 32 -20.87 -11.95 9.26
N PHE A 33 -20.37 -10.75 9.48
CA PHE A 33 -20.67 -9.60 8.61
C PHE A 33 -19.83 -9.65 7.34
N ASP A 34 -20.49 -9.74 6.20
CA ASP A 34 -19.90 -9.67 4.87
C ASP A 34 -20.20 -8.30 4.23
N TYR A 35 -19.13 -7.50 4.05
CA TYR A 35 -19.26 -6.18 3.45
C TYR A 35 -19.60 -6.26 1.95
N ALA A 36 -19.08 -7.23 1.22
CA ALA A 36 -19.37 -7.39 -0.20
C ALA A 36 -20.86 -7.70 -0.43
N GLU A 37 -21.45 -8.61 0.39
CA GLU A 37 -22.90 -8.87 0.35
C GLU A 37 -23.70 -7.62 0.72
N ALA A 38 -23.27 -6.91 1.76
CA ALA A 38 -23.92 -5.68 2.21
C ALA A 38 -23.91 -4.59 1.14
N PHE A 39 -22.75 -4.34 0.51
CA PHE A 39 -22.58 -3.34 -0.56
C PHE A 39 -23.42 -3.69 -1.80
N GLN A 40 -23.41 -4.95 -2.25
CA GLN A 40 -24.20 -5.39 -3.39
C GLN A 40 -25.72 -5.23 -3.20
N SER A 41 -26.16 -5.07 -1.96
CA SER A 41 -27.57 -4.79 -1.63
C SER A 41 -27.96 -3.31 -1.74
N LEU A 42 -27.00 -2.41 -2.06
CA LEU A 42 -27.25 -0.98 -2.26
C LEU A 42 -27.93 -0.70 -3.62
N ASP A 43 -28.75 0.32 -3.63
CA ASP A 43 -29.14 1.02 -4.86
C ASP A 43 -28.14 2.17 -5.08
N LEU A 44 -27.14 1.95 -5.94
CA LEU A 44 -26.06 2.91 -6.16
C LEU A 44 -26.58 4.21 -6.80
N ASP A 45 -27.60 4.13 -7.66
CA ASP A 45 -28.23 5.29 -8.28
C ASP A 45 -28.90 6.18 -7.22
N GLU A 46 -29.53 5.57 -6.18
CA GLU A 46 -30.10 6.33 -5.06
C GLU A 46 -29.00 7.04 -4.26
N VAL A 47 -27.87 6.38 -4.00
CA VAL A 47 -26.73 6.99 -3.30
C VAL A 47 -26.17 8.18 -4.08
N LYS A 48 -25.97 8.01 -5.39
CA LYS A 48 -25.49 9.09 -6.29
C LYS A 48 -26.44 10.27 -6.30
N SER A 49 -27.75 10.03 -6.36
CA SER A 49 -28.75 11.10 -6.30
C SER A 49 -28.71 11.86 -4.97
N ASP A 50 -28.53 11.17 -3.84
CA ASP A 50 -28.39 11.84 -2.53
C ASP A 50 -27.10 12.68 -2.46
N LEU A 51 -26.01 12.22 -3.08
CA LEU A 51 -24.75 12.95 -3.18
C LEU A 51 -24.89 14.21 -4.04
N GLU A 52 -25.57 14.14 -5.19
CA GLU A 52 -25.85 15.29 -6.06
C GLU A 52 -26.72 16.36 -5.34
N ASP A 53 -27.75 15.93 -4.61
CA ASP A 53 -28.59 16.80 -3.81
C ASP A 53 -27.78 17.50 -2.70
N LEU A 54 -26.87 16.76 -2.04
CA LEU A 54 -25.98 17.32 -1.02
C LEU A 54 -25.01 18.35 -1.61
N MET A 55 -24.39 18.04 -2.75
CA MET A 55 -23.37 18.89 -3.38
C MET A 55 -23.88 20.26 -3.75
N THR A 56 -25.16 20.37 -4.10
CA THR A 56 -25.81 21.61 -4.51
C THR A 56 -26.61 22.30 -3.39
N SER A 57 -26.59 21.74 -2.18
CA SER A 57 -27.31 22.24 -1.01
C SER A 57 -26.36 22.88 0.01
N SER A 58 -25.96 24.13 -0.26
CA SER A 58 -25.04 24.87 0.62
C SER A 58 -25.56 25.02 2.04
N GLN A 59 -24.68 24.74 3.03
CA GLN A 59 -25.00 24.80 4.46
C GLN A 59 -24.44 26.07 5.09
N ASP A 60 -25.25 26.73 5.93
CA ASP A 60 -24.84 27.97 6.62
C ASP A 60 -23.60 27.79 7.53
N TRP A 61 -23.41 26.60 8.07
CA TRP A 61 -22.27 26.32 8.96
C TRP A 61 -20.98 26.16 8.21
N TRP A 62 -21.00 25.72 6.92
CA TRP A 62 -19.88 25.61 5.99
C TRP A 62 -20.38 25.87 4.57
N PRO A 63 -20.42 27.13 4.10
CA PRO A 63 -20.95 27.48 2.79
C PRO A 63 -20.14 26.88 1.64
N ALA A 64 -20.84 26.41 0.60
CA ALA A 64 -20.21 25.88 -0.61
C ALA A 64 -19.67 27.01 -1.49
N ASP A 65 -18.42 26.84 -1.97
CA ASP A 65 -17.85 27.74 -2.98
C ASP A 65 -18.65 27.62 -4.28
N TYR A 66 -18.94 28.74 -4.88
CA TYR A 66 -19.75 28.81 -6.11
C TYR A 66 -21.11 28.08 -6.00
N GLY A 67 -21.57 27.80 -4.78
CA GLY A 67 -22.82 27.06 -4.50
C GLY A 67 -22.70 25.54 -4.71
N HIS A 68 -21.50 24.98 -4.86
CA HIS A 68 -21.28 23.57 -5.16
C HIS A 68 -20.12 22.97 -4.34
N TYR A 69 -20.36 21.89 -3.57
CA TYR A 69 -19.33 21.22 -2.79
C TYR A 69 -18.41 20.29 -3.61
N GLY A 70 -18.69 20.09 -4.89
CA GLY A 70 -17.94 19.16 -5.74
C GLY A 70 -16.41 19.30 -5.64
N PRO A 71 -15.83 20.52 -5.78
CA PRO A 71 -14.39 20.69 -5.65
C PRO A 71 -13.83 20.25 -4.30
N LEU A 72 -14.56 20.47 -3.20
CA LEU A 72 -14.18 20.01 -1.87
C LEU A 72 -14.18 18.46 -1.79
N PHE A 73 -15.15 17.78 -2.41
CA PHE A 73 -15.22 16.32 -2.42
C PHE A 73 -14.21 15.68 -3.37
N ILE A 74 -13.86 16.32 -4.49
CA ILE A 74 -12.74 15.90 -5.34
C ILE A 74 -11.43 15.94 -4.53
N ARG A 75 -11.17 17.04 -3.83
CA ARG A 75 -9.99 17.16 -2.96
C ARG A 75 -9.99 16.09 -1.86
N MET A 76 -11.13 15.82 -1.21
CA MET A 76 -11.22 14.76 -0.21
C MET A 76 -10.89 13.38 -0.78
N ALA A 77 -11.45 13.01 -1.93
CA ALA A 77 -11.18 11.73 -2.59
C ALA A 77 -9.71 11.63 -3.03
N TRP A 78 -9.16 12.70 -3.62
CA TRP A 78 -7.75 12.81 -3.96
C TRP A 78 -6.84 12.57 -2.73
N HIS A 79 -7.11 13.25 -1.61
CA HIS A 79 -6.34 13.14 -0.38
C HIS A 79 -6.56 11.82 0.36
N SER A 80 -7.65 11.09 0.11
CA SER A 80 -7.80 9.71 0.57
C SER A 80 -6.90 8.77 -0.23
N ALA A 81 -6.94 8.86 -1.55
CA ALA A 81 -6.22 7.96 -2.44
C ALA A 81 -4.72 8.29 -2.56
N GLY A 82 -4.35 9.56 -2.49
CA GLY A 82 -3.00 10.06 -2.73
C GLY A 82 -1.98 9.72 -1.64
N THR A 83 -2.38 9.05 -0.56
CA THR A 83 -1.46 8.50 0.44
C THR A 83 -0.81 7.19 0.00
N TYR A 84 -1.27 6.55 -1.07
CA TYR A 84 -0.76 5.28 -1.56
C TYR A 84 0.74 5.33 -1.91
N ARG A 85 1.46 4.28 -1.53
CA ARG A 85 2.88 4.07 -1.83
C ARG A 85 3.08 2.76 -2.58
N THR A 86 3.63 2.83 -3.79
CA THR A 86 3.87 1.62 -4.59
C THR A 86 4.97 0.73 -4.01
N ALA A 87 5.90 1.30 -3.21
CA ALA A 87 7.01 0.58 -2.63
C ALA A 87 6.59 -0.53 -1.66
N ASP A 88 5.53 -0.29 -0.86
CA ASP A 88 5.02 -1.22 0.14
C ASP A 88 3.49 -1.42 0.06
N GLY A 89 2.81 -0.79 -0.89
CA GLY A 89 1.37 -0.88 -1.06
C GLY A 89 0.52 -0.19 0.01
N ARG A 90 1.16 0.43 1.00
CA ARG A 90 0.46 1.08 2.10
C ARG A 90 -0.14 2.43 1.71
N GLY A 91 -1.06 2.93 2.51
CA GLY A 91 -1.84 4.13 2.21
C GLY A 91 -3.00 3.83 1.29
N GLY A 92 -3.47 4.87 0.55
CA GLY A 92 -4.60 4.73 -0.35
C GLY A 92 -5.96 4.97 0.32
N ALA A 93 -7.02 4.71 -0.44
CA ALA A 93 -8.40 4.97 -0.03
C ALA A 93 -9.05 3.81 0.72
N ALA A 94 -8.48 2.59 0.61
CA ALA A 94 -8.93 1.43 1.37
C ALA A 94 -8.92 1.73 2.88
N GLY A 95 -9.85 1.13 3.62
CA GLY A 95 -9.99 1.38 5.06
C GLY A 95 -10.63 2.72 5.45
N GLY A 96 -10.78 3.67 4.53
CA GLY A 96 -11.32 4.99 4.85
C GLY A 96 -10.47 5.76 5.88
N ARG A 97 -9.16 5.55 5.88
CA ARG A 97 -8.19 5.98 6.91
C ARG A 97 -8.05 7.50 7.05
N GLN A 98 -8.48 8.30 6.07
CA GLN A 98 -8.48 9.77 6.19
C GLN A 98 -9.29 10.29 7.40
N ARG A 99 -10.20 9.48 7.98
CA ARG A 99 -10.95 9.83 9.20
C ARG A 99 -10.23 9.49 10.51
N LEU A 100 -9.10 8.78 10.43
CA LEU A 100 -8.33 8.31 11.58
C LEU A 100 -7.03 9.10 11.74
N ALA A 101 -6.54 9.19 12.99
CA ALA A 101 -5.21 9.73 13.26
C ALA A 101 -4.12 8.85 12.62
N PRO A 102 -2.96 9.41 12.22
CA PRO A 102 -2.64 10.85 12.19
C PRO A 102 -3.19 11.56 10.94
N ILE A 103 -3.67 10.83 9.94
CA ILE A 103 -4.04 11.34 8.61
C ILE A 103 -5.12 12.41 8.68
N ASN A 104 -6.11 12.26 9.57
CA ASN A 104 -7.19 13.23 9.75
C ASN A 104 -6.70 14.61 10.21
N SER A 105 -5.49 14.68 10.76
CA SER A 105 -4.89 15.90 11.33
C SER A 105 -3.65 16.38 10.56
N TRP A 106 -3.32 15.76 9.44
CA TRP A 106 -2.25 16.27 8.59
C TRP A 106 -2.57 17.67 8.05
N PRO A 107 -1.59 18.60 7.99
CA PRO A 107 -1.81 19.97 7.51
C PRO A 107 -2.43 20.03 6.12
N ASP A 108 -2.06 19.12 5.23
CA ASP A 108 -2.60 19.04 3.87
C ASP A 108 -4.08 18.62 3.82
N ASN A 109 -4.60 18.04 4.89
CA ASN A 109 -6.01 17.69 5.07
C ASN A 109 -6.83 18.79 5.74
N ALA A 110 -6.30 20.01 5.88
CA ALA A 110 -7.00 21.13 6.47
C ALA A 110 -8.40 21.30 5.84
N ASN A 111 -9.42 21.41 6.71
CA ASN A 111 -10.83 21.54 6.37
C ASN A 111 -11.50 20.32 5.68
N LEU A 112 -10.83 19.18 5.48
CA LEU A 112 -11.48 17.95 5.00
C LEU A 112 -12.31 17.24 6.07
N ASP A 113 -12.12 17.55 7.33
CA ASP A 113 -13.04 17.21 8.43
C ASP A 113 -14.46 17.72 8.18
N LYS A 114 -14.61 18.93 7.57
CA LYS A 114 -15.89 19.49 7.15
C LYS A 114 -16.49 18.71 5.99
N ALA A 115 -15.69 18.27 5.03
CA ALA A 115 -16.14 17.40 3.92
C ALA A 115 -16.75 16.11 4.46
N ARG A 116 -16.05 15.42 5.35
CA ARG A 116 -16.56 14.20 6.01
C ARG A 116 -17.82 14.48 6.85
N ARG A 117 -17.87 15.62 7.54
CA ARG A 117 -19.06 16.01 8.31
C ARG A 117 -20.28 16.28 7.41
N LEU A 118 -20.09 16.83 6.21
CA LEU A 118 -21.16 17.02 5.23
C LEU A 118 -21.70 15.68 4.72
N LEU A 119 -20.86 14.65 4.57
CA LEU A 119 -21.25 13.31 4.13
C LEU A 119 -21.94 12.48 5.22
N LEU A 120 -21.84 12.86 6.49
CA LEU A 120 -22.38 12.07 7.61
C LEU A 120 -23.88 11.70 7.48
N PRO A 121 -24.79 12.57 7.00
CA PRO A 121 -26.19 12.19 6.79
C PRO A 121 -26.36 11.04 5.79
N ILE A 122 -25.55 11.00 4.74
CA ILE A 122 -25.56 9.91 3.74
C ILE A 122 -25.02 8.64 4.38
N LYS A 123 -23.87 8.71 5.06
CA LYS A 123 -23.32 7.57 5.81
C LYS A 123 -24.34 6.99 6.81
N GLN A 124 -25.06 7.84 7.52
CA GLN A 124 -26.11 7.40 8.45
C GLN A 124 -27.30 6.75 7.74
N LYS A 125 -27.68 7.23 6.56
CA LYS A 125 -28.79 6.66 5.78
C LYS A 125 -28.47 5.24 5.29
N TYR A 126 -27.28 5.01 4.78
CA TYR A 126 -26.89 3.73 4.20
C TYR A 126 -26.19 2.80 5.20
N GLY A 127 -25.68 3.33 6.31
CA GLY A 127 -25.13 2.58 7.43
C GLY A 127 -23.95 1.70 7.02
N ARG A 128 -24.00 0.42 7.44
CA ARG A 128 -22.93 -0.54 7.20
C ARG A 128 -22.83 -1.05 5.76
N LYS A 129 -23.81 -0.74 4.91
CA LYS A 129 -23.80 -1.13 3.50
C LYS A 129 -22.86 -0.26 2.65
N LEU A 130 -22.49 0.90 3.14
CA LEU A 130 -21.61 1.85 2.46
C LEU A 130 -20.51 2.28 3.43
N SER A 131 -19.29 1.78 3.23
CA SER A 131 -18.13 2.15 4.03
C SER A 131 -17.77 3.63 3.85
N TRP A 132 -16.97 4.19 4.73
CA TRP A 132 -16.40 5.52 4.52
C TRP A 132 -15.39 5.53 3.38
N GLY A 133 -14.61 4.44 3.21
CA GLY A 133 -13.69 4.29 2.09
C GLY A 133 -14.42 4.43 0.76
N ASP A 134 -15.50 3.66 0.58
CA ASP A 134 -16.30 3.70 -0.64
C ASP A 134 -17.06 5.02 -0.81
N LEU A 135 -17.63 5.56 0.28
CA LEU A 135 -18.38 6.83 0.23
C LEU A 135 -17.51 8.02 -0.17
N MET A 136 -16.29 8.13 0.35
CA MET A 136 -15.41 9.25 0.03
C MET A 136 -14.97 9.24 -1.44
N ILE A 137 -14.67 8.06 -2.00
CA ILE A 137 -14.32 7.93 -3.41
C ILE A 137 -15.53 8.13 -4.32
N LEU A 138 -16.67 7.55 -3.97
CA LEU A 138 -17.93 7.76 -4.72
C LEU A 138 -18.31 9.25 -4.76
N ALA A 139 -18.16 9.96 -3.64
CA ALA A 139 -18.41 11.40 -3.58
C ALA A 139 -17.50 12.19 -4.53
N GLY A 140 -16.23 11.80 -4.66
CA GLY A 140 -15.30 12.38 -5.64
C GLY A 140 -15.74 12.13 -7.09
N ASN A 141 -16.16 10.91 -7.42
CA ASN A 141 -16.68 10.57 -8.76
C ASN A 141 -17.94 11.37 -9.10
N VAL A 142 -18.95 11.32 -8.21
CA VAL A 142 -20.21 12.06 -8.41
C VAL A 142 -19.94 13.57 -8.52
N ALA A 143 -18.97 14.10 -7.78
CA ALA A 143 -18.58 15.50 -7.90
C ALA A 143 -18.07 15.85 -9.31
N ILE A 144 -17.19 15.05 -9.86
CA ILE A 144 -16.67 15.22 -11.23
C ILE A 144 -17.81 15.12 -12.25
N GLU A 145 -18.68 14.12 -12.10
CA GLU A 145 -19.82 13.89 -13.00
C GLU A 145 -20.84 15.04 -12.95
N SER A 146 -21.16 15.53 -11.75
CA SER A 146 -22.10 16.66 -11.56
C SER A 146 -21.61 17.97 -12.15
N MET A 147 -20.30 18.10 -12.36
CA MET A 147 -19.66 19.25 -13.00
C MET A 147 -19.35 19.03 -14.50
N GLY A 148 -19.94 17.98 -15.09
CA GLY A 148 -20.00 17.78 -16.55
C GLY A 148 -18.94 16.89 -17.15
N PHE A 149 -18.21 16.09 -16.36
CA PHE A 149 -17.23 15.14 -16.87
C PHE A 149 -17.63 13.69 -16.51
N GLU A 150 -17.65 12.81 -17.49
CA GLU A 150 -17.92 11.39 -17.30
C GLU A 150 -16.65 10.65 -16.82
N THR A 151 -16.71 10.05 -15.63
CA THR A 151 -15.60 9.28 -15.06
C THR A 151 -15.40 7.97 -15.81
N PHE A 152 -14.24 7.30 -15.64
CA PHE A 152 -13.99 6.01 -16.29
C PHE A 152 -14.83 4.88 -15.69
N GLY A 153 -15.24 5.01 -14.42
CA GLY A 153 -16.06 4.09 -13.68
C GLY A 153 -15.83 4.19 -12.17
N TYR A 154 -16.48 3.29 -11.45
CA TYR A 154 -16.38 3.17 -10.00
C TYR A 154 -16.52 1.72 -9.56
N ALA A 155 -15.68 1.31 -8.62
CA ALA A 155 -15.83 0.05 -7.89
C ALA A 155 -15.91 0.32 -6.39
N GLY A 156 -16.87 -0.32 -5.73
CA GLY A 156 -16.90 -0.47 -4.27
C GLY A 156 -16.12 -1.71 -3.83
N GLY A 157 -16.08 -1.96 -2.53
CA GLY A 157 -15.40 -3.11 -1.92
C GLY A 157 -14.30 -2.72 -0.94
N ARG A 158 -14.19 -1.43 -0.59
CA ARG A 158 -13.28 -0.94 0.46
C ARG A 158 -13.96 -1.11 1.81
N GLU A 159 -13.43 -1.98 2.64
CA GLU A 159 -13.89 -2.11 4.02
C GLU A 159 -13.35 -0.96 4.88
N ASP A 160 -14.05 -0.65 5.98
CA ASP A 160 -13.63 0.42 6.90
C ASP A 160 -12.69 -0.13 7.98
N ASP A 161 -11.53 0.50 8.16
CA ASP A 161 -10.70 0.31 9.34
C ASP A 161 -11.29 1.01 10.56
N PHE A 162 -11.06 0.43 11.74
CA PHE A 162 -11.58 0.93 13.01
C PHE A 162 -10.47 1.35 13.98
N ALA A 163 -9.22 1.22 13.58
CA ALA A 163 -8.05 1.69 14.30
C ALA A 163 -7.13 2.48 13.36
N PRO A 164 -6.30 3.39 13.89
CA PRO A 164 -5.19 3.95 13.15
C PRO A 164 -4.30 2.84 12.61
N ASP A 165 -3.81 3.00 11.41
CA ASP A 165 -2.83 2.10 10.83
C ASP A 165 -1.43 2.67 11.11
N ASP A 166 -0.71 2.02 12.03
CA ASP A 166 0.65 2.42 12.39
C ASP A 166 1.64 2.22 11.22
N SER A 167 1.31 1.35 10.26
CA SER A 167 2.08 1.16 9.03
C SER A 167 1.99 2.34 8.06
N ALA A 168 0.97 3.19 8.18
CA ALA A 168 0.87 4.44 7.44
C ALA A 168 1.84 5.53 7.91
N TYR A 169 2.72 5.21 8.85
CA TYR A 169 3.74 6.10 9.38
C TYR A 169 4.73 6.55 8.31
N TRP A 170 4.91 7.86 8.20
CA TRP A 170 5.73 8.49 7.17
C TRP A 170 7.05 9.08 7.73
N GLY A 171 7.49 8.59 8.87
CA GLY A 171 8.68 9.05 9.59
C GLY A 171 8.38 9.97 10.77
N PRO A 172 9.38 10.34 11.57
CA PRO A 172 9.19 11.19 12.75
C PRO A 172 8.60 12.56 12.38
N GLU A 173 7.50 12.93 13.02
CA GLU A 173 6.78 14.17 12.74
C GLU A 173 7.68 15.41 12.86
N SER A 174 8.54 15.43 13.88
CA SER A 174 9.51 16.52 14.08
C SER A 174 10.55 16.67 12.97
N GLU A 175 10.77 15.65 12.18
CA GLU A 175 11.70 15.65 11.04
C GLU A 175 10.99 15.95 9.71
N MET A 176 9.68 15.78 9.66
CA MET A 176 8.88 15.95 8.45
C MET A 176 8.42 17.39 8.21
N ASP A 177 8.46 18.25 9.23
CA ASP A 177 8.13 19.68 9.11
C ASP A 177 9.22 20.49 8.41
N THR A 178 10.40 19.89 8.18
CA THR A 178 11.54 20.56 7.55
C THR A 178 12.09 19.69 6.43
N GLN A 179 12.69 20.32 5.42
CA GLN A 179 13.43 19.60 4.37
C GLN A 179 14.85 19.19 4.81
N GLU A 180 15.21 19.43 6.07
CA GLU A 180 16.52 19.09 6.65
C GLU A 180 16.77 17.56 6.72
N ARG A 181 15.72 16.74 6.55
CA ARG A 181 15.83 15.28 6.49
C ARG A 181 16.41 14.75 5.16
N PHE A 182 16.58 15.60 4.17
CA PHE A 182 17.12 15.20 2.86
C PHE A 182 18.54 15.73 2.68
N ASP A 183 19.43 14.93 2.10
CA ASP A 183 20.82 15.30 1.81
C ASP A 183 20.94 16.48 0.84
N GLU A 184 20.00 16.59 -0.10
CA GLU A 184 19.93 17.67 -1.08
C GLU A 184 18.53 18.30 -1.05
N PRO A 185 18.41 19.65 -1.11
CA PRO A 185 17.12 20.32 -1.21
C PRO A 185 16.30 19.81 -2.39
N GLY A 186 15.09 19.37 -2.13
CA GLY A 186 14.19 18.84 -3.16
C GLY A 186 14.38 17.36 -3.50
N ASP A 187 15.25 16.64 -2.80
CA ASP A 187 15.21 15.18 -2.81
C ASP A 187 14.06 14.68 -1.91
N ILE A 188 13.44 13.60 -2.36
CA ILE A 188 12.38 12.92 -1.62
C ILE A 188 12.88 11.50 -1.37
N GLU A 189 12.78 11.05 -0.12
CA GLU A 189 13.22 9.71 0.25
C GLU A 189 12.42 8.66 -0.53
N PRO A 190 13.08 7.75 -1.23
CA PRO A 190 12.39 6.66 -1.91
C PRO A 190 11.48 5.90 -0.94
N GLY A 191 10.25 5.64 -1.36
CA GLY A 191 9.24 4.96 -0.56
C GLY A 191 8.32 5.89 0.25
N LEU A 192 8.83 6.94 0.89
CA LEU A 192 7.97 7.88 1.61
C LEU A 192 7.29 8.91 0.70
N GLY A 193 7.96 9.39 -0.34
CA GLY A 193 7.38 10.21 -1.39
C GLY A 193 6.81 11.56 -0.98
N ALA A 194 7.08 12.02 0.24
CA ALA A 194 6.64 13.31 0.73
C ALA A 194 7.82 14.18 1.13
N SER A 195 7.83 15.43 0.69
CA SER A 195 8.87 16.39 1.04
C SER A 195 8.66 17.01 2.42
N VAL A 196 7.42 17.04 2.87
CA VAL A 196 7.02 17.60 4.18
C VAL A 196 5.93 16.70 4.76
N MET A 197 5.92 16.53 6.08
CA MET A 197 4.88 15.79 6.79
C MET A 197 3.48 16.25 6.38
N GLY A 198 2.62 15.26 6.11
CA GLY A 198 1.24 15.53 5.76
C GLY A 198 1.01 16.23 4.42
N LEU A 199 2.04 16.41 3.59
CA LEU A 199 1.88 16.74 2.18
C LEU A 199 1.70 15.45 1.38
N ILE A 200 0.51 15.26 0.85
CA ILE A 200 0.16 14.08 0.03
C ILE A 200 0.79 14.20 -1.36
N TYR A 201 1.07 15.42 -1.80
CA TYR A 201 1.77 15.72 -3.04
C TYR A 201 3.00 16.60 -2.77
N VAL A 202 3.15 17.75 -3.42
CA VAL A 202 4.31 18.64 -3.30
C VAL A 202 3.90 20.01 -2.77
N ASN A 203 4.87 20.74 -2.19
CA ASN A 203 4.61 22.10 -1.76
C ASN A 203 4.18 22.97 -2.94
N PRO A 204 2.96 23.53 -2.96
CA PRO A 204 2.44 24.31 -4.08
C PRO A 204 3.17 25.63 -4.30
N GLU A 205 3.87 26.14 -3.30
CA GLU A 205 4.75 27.30 -3.42
C GLU A 205 6.08 26.98 -4.13
N GLY A 206 6.43 25.71 -4.22
CA GLY A 206 7.72 25.17 -4.65
C GLY A 206 8.58 24.65 -3.48
N PRO A 207 9.65 23.90 -3.76
CA PRO A 207 10.54 23.37 -2.74
C PRO A 207 11.06 24.48 -1.81
N ASP A 208 11.06 24.21 -0.49
CA ASP A 208 11.42 25.18 0.55
C ASP A 208 10.59 26.48 0.54
N GLY A 209 9.36 26.43 0.02
CA GLY A 209 8.54 27.63 -0.17
C GLY A 209 9.12 28.64 -1.15
N GLN A 210 9.97 28.18 -2.10
CA GLN A 210 10.56 29.02 -3.13
C GLN A 210 9.84 28.80 -4.47
N PRO A 211 9.48 29.87 -5.20
CA PRO A 211 8.74 29.73 -6.44
C PRO A 211 9.66 29.33 -7.62
N ASP A 212 10.25 28.12 -7.52
CA ASP A 212 11.09 27.50 -8.54
C ASP A 212 10.35 26.36 -9.26
N PRO A 213 9.76 26.60 -10.45
CA PRO A 213 9.03 25.59 -11.20
C PRO A 213 9.86 24.39 -11.64
N MET A 214 11.17 24.55 -11.88
CA MET A 214 12.00 23.44 -12.33
C MET A 214 12.33 22.49 -11.17
N ALA A 215 12.57 23.01 -9.97
CA ALA A 215 12.70 22.21 -8.78
C ALA A 215 11.37 21.53 -8.43
N SER A 216 10.23 22.23 -8.56
CA SER A 216 8.89 21.63 -8.41
C SER A 216 8.64 20.49 -9.37
N ALA A 217 9.05 20.56 -10.63
CA ALA A 217 8.88 19.49 -11.60
C ALA A 217 9.57 18.20 -11.17
N LYS A 218 10.76 18.30 -10.54
CA LYS A 218 11.47 17.14 -9.97
C LYS A 218 10.65 16.51 -8.84
N ASN A 219 10.18 17.32 -7.88
CA ASN A 219 9.39 16.83 -6.75
C ASN A 219 8.06 16.22 -7.20
N ILE A 220 7.39 16.83 -8.19
CA ILE A 220 6.15 16.28 -8.77
C ILE A 220 6.40 14.84 -9.27
N ARG A 221 7.45 14.62 -10.08
CA ARG A 221 7.76 13.27 -10.58
C ARG A 221 7.99 12.28 -9.45
N GLN A 222 8.83 12.63 -8.48
CA GLN A 222 9.14 11.74 -7.36
C GLN A 222 7.90 11.37 -6.55
N THR A 223 7.03 12.35 -6.28
CA THR A 223 5.80 12.12 -5.51
C THR A 223 4.77 11.29 -6.27
N PHE A 224 4.59 11.57 -7.56
CA PHE A 224 3.62 10.84 -8.38
C PHE A 224 4.12 9.43 -8.78
N ASP A 225 5.43 9.25 -8.94
CA ASP A 225 6.07 7.94 -9.12
C ASP A 225 5.80 7.03 -7.91
N ARG A 226 5.85 7.57 -6.69
CA ARG A 226 5.40 6.87 -5.48
C ARG A 226 3.98 6.32 -5.59
N MET A 227 3.09 7.02 -6.28
CA MET A 227 1.70 6.60 -6.54
C MET A 227 1.57 5.75 -7.82
N ALA A 228 2.68 5.31 -8.41
CA ALA A 228 2.76 4.59 -9.69
C ALA A 228 2.20 5.36 -10.89
N MET A 229 2.29 6.71 -10.89
CA MET A 229 1.83 7.58 -11.98
C MET A 229 3.00 8.04 -12.85
N ASN A 230 2.89 7.86 -14.16
CA ASN A 230 3.84 8.41 -15.12
C ASN A 230 3.59 9.91 -15.39
N ASP A 231 4.44 10.56 -16.21
CA ASP A 231 4.33 12.00 -16.50
C ASP A 231 3.00 12.38 -17.17
N GLU A 232 2.42 11.50 -18.02
CA GLU A 232 1.14 11.77 -18.70
C GLU A 232 -0.03 11.69 -17.73
N GLU A 233 -0.09 10.63 -16.89
CA GLU A 233 -1.07 10.47 -15.82
C GLU A 233 -0.98 11.62 -14.80
N THR A 234 0.23 12.00 -14.43
CA THR A 234 0.52 13.11 -13.50
C THR A 234 -0.02 14.43 -14.04
N ALA A 235 0.36 14.78 -15.28
CA ALA A 235 -0.11 16.01 -15.91
C ALA A 235 -1.63 16.04 -16.10
N ALA A 236 -2.23 14.88 -16.42
CA ALA A 236 -3.69 14.74 -16.55
C ALA A 236 -4.40 14.96 -15.21
N LEU A 237 -3.90 14.37 -14.11
CA LEU A 237 -4.46 14.54 -12.77
C LEU A 237 -4.37 16.00 -12.28
N ILE A 238 -3.23 16.65 -12.46
CA ILE A 238 -3.05 18.05 -12.05
C ILE A 238 -3.98 18.96 -12.88
N ALA A 239 -3.93 18.85 -14.21
CA ALA A 239 -4.73 19.71 -15.08
C ALA A 239 -6.24 19.46 -14.93
N GLY A 240 -6.65 18.19 -14.79
CA GLY A 240 -8.04 17.83 -14.58
C GLY A 240 -8.57 18.28 -13.24
N GLY A 241 -7.78 18.09 -12.16
CA GLY A 241 -8.14 18.54 -10.81
C GLY A 241 -8.26 20.07 -10.69
N HIS A 242 -7.27 20.80 -11.23
CA HIS A 242 -7.23 22.27 -11.18
C HIS A 242 -8.20 22.94 -12.16
N THR A 243 -8.90 22.19 -13.00
CA THR A 243 -10.09 22.72 -13.71
C THR A 243 -11.19 23.13 -12.74
N PHE A 244 -11.24 22.52 -11.54
CA PHE A 244 -12.31 22.72 -10.56
C PHE A 244 -11.86 23.52 -9.34
N GLY A 245 -12.76 24.37 -8.83
CA GLY A 245 -12.64 25.00 -7.52
C GLY A 245 -11.65 26.14 -7.42
N LYS A 246 -11.16 26.32 -6.21
CA LYS A 246 -10.18 27.33 -5.82
C LYS A 246 -9.36 26.87 -4.63
N VAL A 247 -8.23 27.52 -4.38
CA VAL A 247 -7.52 27.45 -3.10
C VAL A 247 -8.00 28.56 -2.15
N HIS A 248 -7.81 28.35 -0.83
CA HIS A 248 -8.32 29.23 0.23
C HIS A 248 -7.17 29.73 1.10
N GLY A 249 -6.90 31.01 1.03
CA GLY A 249 -5.87 31.69 1.78
C GLY A 249 -6.25 33.14 2.03
N ALA A 250 -7.45 33.35 2.61
CA ALA A 250 -8.01 34.69 2.82
C ALA A 250 -7.11 35.57 3.72
N ASP A 251 -6.33 34.96 4.62
CA ASP A 251 -5.30 35.61 5.42
C ASP A 251 -4.24 34.60 5.86
N ASP A 252 -3.26 35.01 6.66
CA ASP A 252 -2.14 34.21 7.14
C ASP A 252 -2.62 33.03 8.02
N PRO A 253 -2.39 31.76 7.63
CA PRO A 253 -2.82 30.60 8.40
C PRO A 253 -2.15 30.53 9.79
N ASP A 254 -0.91 30.95 9.93
CA ASP A 254 -0.16 30.92 11.21
C ASP A 254 -0.75 31.89 12.25
N GLU A 255 -1.40 32.97 11.79
CA GLU A 255 -2.01 33.95 12.68
C GLU A 255 -3.47 33.60 13.07
N HIS A 256 -4.18 32.86 12.20
CA HIS A 256 -5.65 32.78 12.30
C HIS A 256 -6.21 31.37 12.41
N VAL A 257 -5.46 30.31 12.06
CA VAL A 257 -5.97 28.91 12.06
C VAL A 257 -5.64 28.24 13.38
N GLY A 258 -6.65 27.66 14.02
CA GLY A 258 -6.53 26.88 15.25
C GLY A 258 -6.03 25.46 15.02
N ALA A 259 -6.04 24.68 16.09
CA ALA A 259 -5.51 23.31 16.10
C ALA A 259 -6.26 22.37 15.13
N GLU A 260 -5.56 21.37 14.66
CA GLU A 260 -6.05 20.23 13.92
C GLU A 260 -7.05 19.38 14.72
N PRO A 261 -7.82 18.47 14.11
CA PRO A 261 -8.88 17.71 14.78
C PRO A 261 -8.45 16.96 16.05
N GLU A 262 -7.26 16.33 16.05
CA GLU A 262 -6.79 15.55 17.22
C GLU A 262 -6.34 16.44 18.39
N ALA A 263 -5.88 17.66 18.13
CA ALA A 263 -5.52 18.63 19.17
C ALA A 263 -6.64 19.61 19.51
N ALA A 264 -7.75 19.58 18.77
CA ALA A 264 -8.90 20.44 19.04
C ALA A 264 -9.61 20.07 20.36
N PRO A 265 -10.30 21.02 21.02
CA PRO A 265 -10.98 20.73 22.26
C PRO A 265 -12.17 19.77 22.04
N ILE A 266 -12.54 19.02 23.10
CA ILE A 266 -13.56 17.96 23.03
C ILE A 266 -14.92 18.45 22.53
N GLU A 267 -15.28 19.69 22.77
CA GLU A 267 -16.53 20.32 22.28
C GLU A 267 -16.55 20.53 20.77
N ALA A 268 -15.39 20.51 20.09
CA ALA A 268 -15.30 20.57 18.63
C ALA A 268 -15.74 19.25 17.95
N GLN A 269 -15.83 18.15 18.69
CA GLN A 269 -16.37 16.87 18.23
C GLN A 269 -15.72 16.35 16.94
N GLY A 270 -14.37 16.42 16.89
CA GLY A 270 -13.58 15.95 15.76
C GLY A 270 -13.51 16.92 14.58
N LEU A 271 -13.91 18.17 14.78
CA LEU A 271 -13.64 19.28 13.86
C LEU A 271 -12.41 20.06 14.37
N GLY A 272 -11.53 20.43 13.46
CA GLY A 272 -10.35 21.24 13.75
C GLY A 272 -10.25 22.46 12.84
N TRP A 273 -9.08 23.09 12.82
CA TRP A 273 -8.75 24.23 11.96
C TRP A 273 -9.81 25.37 12.00
N GLU A 274 -10.36 25.62 13.19
CA GLU A 274 -11.22 26.79 13.38
C GLU A 274 -10.42 28.07 13.11
N SER A 275 -10.92 28.92 12.21
CA SER A 275 -10.32 30.22 11.90
C SER A 275 -11.06 31.34 12.63
N ASP A 276 -10.30 32.27 13.22
CA ASP A 276 -10.82 33.51 13.81
C ASP A 276 -10.80 34.70 12.84
N TYR A 277 -10.37 34.49 11.59
CA TYR A 277 -10.39 35.49 10.56
C TYR A 277 -11.83 35.70 10.03
N GLY A 278 -12.32 36.89 10.08
CA GLY A 278 -13.65 37.23 9.59
C GLY A 278 -14.74 36.34 10.17
N SER A 279 -15.44 35.59 9.32
CA SER A 279 -16.43 34.59 9.71
C SER A 279 -15.84 33.19 9.95
N GLY A 280 -14.60 32.97 9.61
CA GLY A 280 -13.90 31.67 9.65
C GLY A 280 -14.37 30.68 8.58
N LYS A 281 -15.20 31.09 7.63
CA LYS A 281 -15.80 30.23 6.60
C LYS A 281 -16.22 31.04 5.37
N GLY A 282 -16.64 30.35 4.31
CA GLY A 282 -17.01 31.00 3.06
C GLY A 282 -15.83 31.76 2.47
N GLY A 283 -16.02 33.03 2.12
CA GLY A 283 -14.95 33.89 1.60
C GLY A 283 -13.82 34.19 2.58
N ASP A 284 -14.02 33.90 3.88
CA ASP A 284 -12.99 34.04 4.92
C ASP A 284 -12.28 32.70 5.24
N THR A 285 -12.47 31.65 4.43
CA THR A 285 -11.88 30.34 4.66
C THR A 285 -10.36 30.38 4.44
N ILE A 286 -9.61 29.72 5.33
CA ILE A 286 -8.16 29.52 5.22
C ILE A 286 -7.87 28.01 5.27
N THR A 287 -7.18 27.49 4.23
CA THR A 287 -6.59 26.13 4.19
C THR A 287 -5.08 26.17 3.97
N SER A 288 -4.61 27.23 3.31
CA SER A 288 -3.19 27.50 3.06
C SER A 288 -3.00 29.02 2.94
N GLY A 289 -1.80 29.49 2.62
CA GLY A 289 -1.55 30.90 2.35
C GLY A 289 -1.82 31.33 0.90
N ILE A 290 -2.34 30.45 0.04
CA ILE A 290 -2.60 30.69 -1.38
C ILE A 290 -4.10 30.92 -1.58
N GLU A 291 -4.46 31.92 -2.43
CA GLU A 291 -5.86 32.32 -2.63
C GLU A 291 -6.20 32.47 -4.12
N GLY A 292 -7.32 31.88 -4.56
CA GLY A 292 -7.95 32.12 -5.84
C GLY A 292 -8.26 30.90 -6.68
N PRO A 293 -9.10 31.06 -7.74
CA PRO A 293 -9.39 30.03 -8.72
C PRO A 293 -8.33 29.94 -9.81
N TRP A 294 -8.30 28.82 -10.54
CA TRP A 294 -7.46 28.67 -11.75
C TRP A 294 -8.16 29.12 -13.04
N THR A 295 -9.50 29.05 -13.04
CA THR A 295 -10.32 29.25 -14.26
C THR A 295 -11.47 30.20 -14.02
N GLY A 296 -12.13 30.61 -15.11
CA GLY A 296 -13.37 31.37 -15.07
C GLY A 296 -14.63 30.52 -14.85
N SER A 297 -14.51 29.18 -14.88
CA SER A 297 -15.63 28.23 -14.78
C SER A 297 -15.34 27.15 -13.72
N PRO A 298 -15.17 27.50 -12.42
CA PRO A 298 -14.64 26.60 -11.41
C PRO A 298 -15.53 25.38 -11.05
N THR A 299 -16.72 25.30 -11.58
CA THR A 299 -17.67 24.20 -11.36
C THR A 299 -18.14 23.53 -12.67
N GLU A 300 -17.38 23.72 -13.74
CA GLU A 300 -17.66 23.11 -15.05
C GLU A 300 -16.39 22.50 -15.64
N TRP A 301 -16.48 21.31 -16.23
CA TRP A 301 -15.39 20.72 -16.98
C TRP A 301 -15.19 21.45 -18.29
N ASP A 302 -14.07 22.12 -18.45
CA ASP A 302 -13.67 22.80 -19.69
C ASP A 302 -12.15 22.80 -19.91
N MET A 303 -11.67 23.53 -20.91
CA MET A 303 -10.24 23.66 -21.22
C MET A 303 -9.61 24.91 -20.58
N GLY A 304 -10.37 25.65 -19.76
CA GLY A 304 -9.98 26.94 -19.21
C GLY A 304 -8.66 26.94 -18.44
N TYR A 305 -8.38 25.84 -17.70
CA TYR A 305 -7.09 25.70 -17.01
C TYR A 305 -5.91 25.64 -17.98
N LEU A 306 -5.96 24.75 -18.98
CA LEU A 306 -4.89 24.60 -19.97
C LEU A 306 -4.74 25.84 -20.84
N ASP A 307 -5.85 26.49 -21.20
CA ASP A 307 -5.82 27.75 -21.94
C ASP A 307 -5.14 28.86 -21.13
N ASN A 308 -5.53 29.05 -19.87
CA ASN A 308 -4.92 30.03 -19.00
C ASN A 308 -3.42 29.75 -18.76
N LEU A 309 -3.08 28.51 -18.45
CA LEU A 309 -1.69 28.11 -18.21
C LEU A 309 -0.79 28.43 -19.42
N LEU A 310 -1.22 28.03 -20.63
CA LEU A 310 -0.36 28.04 -21.81
C LEU A 310 -0.40 29.37 -22.58
N GLU A 311 -1.52 30.07 -22.63
CA GLU A 311 -1.65 31.33 -23.42
C GLU A 311 -1.03 32.53 -22.75
N TYR A 312 -1.09 32.61 -21.41
CA TYR A 312 -0.68 33.79 -20.67
C TYR A 312 0.69 33.63 -20.02
N GLU A 313 1.37 34.75 -19.78
CA GLU A 313 2.60 34.76 -18.97
C GLU A 313 2.27 35.08 -17.53
N TRP A 314 3.02 34.43 -16.62
CA TRP A 314 2.79 34.43 -15.19
C TRP A 314 4.02 34.92 -14.45
N GLU A 315 3.82 35.70 -13.38
CA GLU A 315 4.88 36.15 -12.46
C GLU A 315 4.53 35.81 -11.00
N PRO A 316 5.56 35.47 -10.17
CA PRO A 316 5.32 35.09 -8.79
C PRO A 316 4.98 36.34 -7.95
N GLU A 317 3.94 36.21 -7.12
CA GLU A 317 3.48 37.24 -6.20
C GLU A 317 3.06 36.59 -4.86
N LYS A 318 3.10 37.33 -3.76
CA LYS A 318 2.55 36.89 -2.49
C LYS A 318 1.04 37.10 -2.47
N GLY A 319 0.30 36.02 -2.22
CA GLY A 319 -1.15 36.07 -2.00
C GLY A 319 -1.55 36.75 -0.67
N PRO A 320 -2.85 36.91 -0.41
CA PRO A 320 -3.34 37.50 0.84
C PRO A 320 -2.84 36.76 2.10
N GLY A 321 -2.78 35.43 2.03
CA GLY A 321 -2.25 34.59 3.12
C GLY A 321 -0.72 34.51 3.19
N GLY A 322 0.01 35.32 2.43
CA GLY A 322 1.47 35.42 2.51
C GLY A 322 2.26 34.36 1.76
N ALA A 323 1.62 33.35 1.18
CA ALA A 323 2.26 32.31 0.38
C ALA A 323 2.52 32.76 -1.07
N TRP A 324 3.48 32.12 -1.75
CA TRP A 324 3.76 32.38 -3.16
C TRP A 324 2.69 31.76 -4.06
N GLN A 325 2.16 32.58 -4.95
CA GLN A 325 1.31 32.19 -6.08
C GLN A 325 1.76 32.92 -7.34
N TRP A 326 1.22 32.57 -8.48
CA TRP A 326 1.56 33.20 -9.75
C TRP A 326 0.33 33.94 -10.30
N THR A 327 0.52 35.20 -10.62
CA THR A 327 -0.50 36.08 -11.19
C THR A 327 -0.23 36.34 -12.67
N PRO A 328 -1.29 36.51 -13.50
CA PRO A 328 -1.12 36.78 -14.92
C PRO A 328 -0.57 38.20 -15.14
N THR A 329 0.39 38.34 -16.08
CA THR A 329 0.90 39.65 -16.48
C THR A 329 -0.04 40.38 -17.44
N ASP A 330 -0.99 39.68 -18.06
CA ASP A 330 -1.95 40.24 -19.01
C ASP A 330 -3.19 40.76 -18.24
N GLU A 331 -3.43 42.07 -18.36
CA GLU A 331 -4.58 42.74 -17.70
C GLU A 331 -5.94 42.20 -18.15
N SER A 332 -6.04 41.46 -19.26
CA SER A 332 -7.31 40.88 -19.72
C SER A 332 -7.83 39.75 -18.83
N LEU A 333 -6.93 39.09 -18.08
CA LEU A 333 -7.33 38.08 -17.08
C LEU A 333 -7.69 38.67 -15.71
N HIS A 334 -7.35 39.94 -15.46
CA HIS A 334 -7.68 40.56 -14.19
C HIS A 334 -9.20 40.70 -14.02
N GLY A 335 -9.74 40.09 -12.95
CA GLY A 335 -11.17 40.09 -12.69
C GLY A 335 -11.97 39.28 -13.73
N SER A 336 -11.42 38.20 -14.28
CA SER A 336 -12.09 37.35 -15.28
C SER A 336 -12.78 36.11 -14.72
N ALA A 337 -12.55 35.79 -13.45
CA ALA A 337 -13.20 34.69 -12.75
C ALA A 337 -14.24 35.18 -11.74
N PRO A 338 -15.32 34.41 -11.46
CA PRO A 338 -16.30 34.78 -10.43
C PRO A 338 -15.67 34.68 -9.05
N ASP A 339 -16.14 35.53 -8.12
CA ASP A 339 -15.90 35.28 -6.69
C ASP A 339 -16.77 34.11 -6.20
N ALA A 340 -16.24 33.32 -5.25
CA ALA A 340 -16.91 32.10 -4.79
C ALA A 340 -18.17 32.35 -3.96
N HIS A 341 -18.27 33.51 -3.29
CA HIS A 341 -19.33 33.81 -2.32
C HIS A 341 -20.03 35.14 -2.58
N ASP A 342 -19.56 35.98 -3.52
CA ASP A 342 -20.18 37.22 -3.95
C ASP A 342 -20.40 37.23 -5.47
N ALA A 343 -21.63 37.01 -5.90
CA ALA A 343 -21.96 36.90 -7.32
C ALA A 343 -21.76 38.25 -8.10
N ASP A 344 -21.60 39.37 -7.41
CA ASP A 344 -21.38 40.69 -8.02
C ASP A 344 -19.87 41.03 -8.14
N GLU A 345 -18.99 40.25 -7.51
CA GLU A 345 -17.56 40.46 -7.52
C GLU A 345 -16.86 39.52 -8.51
N GLN A 346 -15.71 39.99 -9.00
CA GLN A 346 -14.83 39.17 -9.87
C GLN A 346 -13.42 39.16 -9.32
N VAL A 347 -12.76 38.02 -9.44
CA VAL A 347 -11.39 37.79 -8.99
C VAL A 347 -10.46 37.46 -10.16
N THR A 348 -9.17 37.60 -9.94
CA THR A 348 -8.15 37.26 -10.93
C THR A 348 -7.76 35.79 -10.78
N PRO A 349 -7.78 34.95 -11.83
CA PRO A 349 -7.23 33.61 -11.79
C PRO A 349 -5.76 33.62 -11.38
N MET A 350 -5.34 32.57 -10.69
CA MET A 350 -3.94 32.39 -10.30
C MET A 350 -3.42 31.01 -10.75
N MET A 351 -2.10 30.80 -10.66
CA MET A 351 -1.43 29.51 -10.82
C MET A 351 -0.53 29.22 -9.62
N LEU A 352 -0.33 27.94 -9.33
CA LEU A 352 0.65 27.46 -8.36
C LEU A 352 2.03 27.35 -9.01
N THR A 353 3.09 27.28 -8.22
CA THR A 353 4.43 26.99 -8.76
C THR A 353 4.46 25.62 -9.46
N THR A 354 3.69 24.67 -8.96
CA THR A 354 3.47 23.34 -9.55
C THR A 354 2.78 23.40 -10.93
N ASP A 355 1.82 24.32 -11.12
CA ASP A 355 1.20 24.54 -12.43
C ASP A 355 2.21 25.11 -13.44
N ILE A 356 3.00 26.08 -13.01
CA ILE A 356 4.03 26.66 -13.85
C ILE A 356 5.14 25.65 -14.19
N ALA A 357 5.35 24.63 -13.35
CA ALA A 357 6.23 23.50 -13.65
C ALA A 357 5.77 22.75 -14.90
N LEU A 358 4.45 22.50 -15.06
CA LEU A 358 3.89 21.86 -16.26
C LEU A 358 4.15 22.70 -17.54
N LYS A 359 4.14 24.03 -17.43
CA LYS A 359 4.44 24.93 -18.55
C LYS A 359 5.94 24.99 -18.90
N ARG A 360 6.84 24.81 -17.92
CA ARG A 360 8.29 25.09 -18.08
C ARG A 360 9.15 23.85 -18.22
N ASP A 361 8.81 22.74 -17.58
CA ASP A 361 9.53 21.47 -17.77
C ASP A 361 9.28 20.95 -19.19
N PRO A 362 10.32 20.59 -19.96
CA PRO A 362 10.14 20.24 -21.36
C PRO A 362 9.25 19.03 -21.61
N ALA A 363 9.29 18.00 -20.74
CA ALA A 363 8.48 16.79 -20.90
C ALA A 363 7.01 17.08 -20.56
N TYR A 364 6.74 17.69 -19.42
CA TYR A 364 5.37 18.08 -19.04
C TYR A 364 4.76 19.07 -20.06
N LYS A 365 5.55 20.01 -20.54
CA LYS A 365 5.09 21.00 -21.54
C LYS A 365 4.60 20.34 -22.82
N GLU A 366 5.32 19.35 -23.34
CA GLU A 366 4.89 18.58 -24.53
C GLU A 366 3.54 17.92 -24.28
N ILE A 367 3.35 17.31 -23.10
CA ILE A 367 2.11 16.64 -22.71
C ILE A 367 0.95 17.63 -22.61
N VAL A 368 1.11 18.75 -21.88
CA VAL A 368 0.00 19.71 -21.69
C VAL A 368 -0.33 20.50 -22.97
N GLU A 369 0.64 20.70 -23.86
CA GLU A 369 0.39 21.25 -25.21
C GLU A 369 -0.42 20.27 -26.07
N GLU A 370 -0.11 18.95 -26.02
CA GLU A 370 -0.91 17.91 -26.68
C GLU A 370 -2.33 17.83 -26.11
N PHE A 371 -2.47 17.86 -24.78
CA PHE A 371 -3.80 17.85 -24.12
C PHE A 371 -4.65 19.05 -24.56
N ARG A 372 -4.05 20.22 -24.68
CA ARG A 372 -4.75 21.41 -25.18
C ARG A 372 -5.20 21.27 -26.63
N GLU A 373 -4.34 20.71 -27.49
CA GLU A 373 -4.65 20.48 -28.91
C GLU A 373 -5.66 19.35 -29.10
N ASN A 374 -5.73 18.39 -28.17
CA ASN A 374 -6.60 17.21 -28.22
C ASN A 374 -7.40 17.03 -26.91
N PRO A 375 -8.49 17.79 -26.70
CA PRO A 375 -9.31 17.69 -25.49
C PRO A 375 -9.87 16.30 -25.20
N MET A 376 -10.06 15.47 -26.23
CA MET A 376 -10.55 14.09 -26.05
C MET A 376 -9.45 13.20 -25.43
N ALA A 377 -8.20 13.36 -25.84
CA ALA A 377 -7.08 12.65 -25.24
C ALA A 377 -6.89 13.11 -23.78
N PHE A 378 -6.96 14.40 -23.51
CA PHE A 378 -6.93 14.94 -22.15
C PHE A 378 -8.01 14.30 -21.25
N GLY A 379 -9.27 14.33 -21.70
CA GLY A 379 -10.37 13.74 -20.92
C GLY A 379 -10.14 12.24 -20.67
N MET A 380 -9.72 11.48 -21.69
CA MET A 380 -9.47 10.05 -21.52
C MET A 380 -8.32 9.75 -20.56
N ASN A 381 -7.23 10.51 -20.63
CA ASN A 381 -6.10 10.35 -19.71
C ASN A 381 -6.49 10.73 -18.28
N PHE A 382 -7.21 11.83 -18.08
CA PHE A 382 -7.72 12.20 -16.76
C PHE A 382 -8.67 11.12 -16.18
N ALA A 383 -9.63 10.63 -16.96
CA ALA A 383 -10.57 9.61 -16.50
C ALA A 383 -9.85 8.33 -16.04
N LYS A 384 -8.87 7.86 -16.82
CA LYS A 384 -8.09 6.64 -16.50
C LYS A 384 -7.14 6.86 -15.33
N ALA A 385 -6.46 8.02 -15.27
CA ALA A 385 -5.55 8.33 -14.18
C ALA A 385 -6.31 8.52 -12.85
N TRP A 386 -7.48 9.15 -12.87
CA TRP A 386 -8.36 9.25 -11.72
C TRP A 386 -8.85 7.88 -11.24
N TYR A 387 -9.25 7.01 -12.17
CA TYR A 387 -9.65 5.64 -11.84
C TYR A 387 -8.49 4.84 -11.23
N LYS A 388 -7.30 4.91 -11.83
CA LYS A 388 -6.09 4.27 -11.29
C LYS A 388 -5.77 4.80 -9.88
N LEU A 389 -5.73 6.11 -9.69
CA LEU A 389 -5.46 6.73 -8.39
C LEU A 389 -6.39 6.20 -7.29
N THR A 390 -7.67 6.13 -7.58
CA THR A 390 -8.71 5.82 -6.60
C THR A 390 -8.96 4.32 -6.38
N HIS A 391 -8.37 3.43 -7.21
CA HIS A 391 -8.60 1.98 -7.14
C HIS A 391 -7.31 1.15 -7.08
N ARG A 392 -6.13 1.81 -7.10
CA ARG A 392 -4.82 1.12 -7.13
C ARG A 392 -4.59 0.20 -5.94
N ASP A 393 -5.14 0.54 -4.79
CA ASP A 393 -5.00 -0.12 -3.49
C ASP A 393 -6.07 -1.19 -3.21
N MET A 394 -6.90 -1.55 -4.20
CA MET A 394 -8.02 -2.48 -4.01
C MET A 394 -7.71 -3.93 -4.40
N GLY A 395 -6.55 -4.19 -4.98
CA GLY A 395 -6.19 -5.51 -5.50
C GLY A 395 -6.79 -5.81 -6.87
N PRO A 396 -6.99 -7.10 -7.21
CA PRO A 396 -7.45 -7.52 -8.53
C PRO A 396 -8.95 -7.21 -8.76
N PRO A 397 -9.38 -7.15 -10.04
CA PRO A 397 -10.77 -6.86 -10.41
C PRO A 397 -11.82 -7.80 -9.78
N SER A 398 -11.44 -9.01 -9.37
CA SER A 398 -12.34 -9.94 -8.67
C SER A 398 -12.88 -9.41 -7.33
N ARG A 399 -12.21 -8.42 -6.74
CA ARG A 399 -12.64 -7.73 -5.51
C ARG A 399 -13.56 -6.53 -5.78
N PHE A 400 -13.70 -6.11 -7.04
CA PHE A 400 -14.43 -4.89 -7.41
C PHE A 400 -15.93 -5.14 -7.44
N LEU A 401 -16.69 -4.30 -6.77
CA LEU A 401 -18.13 -4.45 -6.59
C LEU A 401 -18.91 -3.30 -7.24
N GLY A 402 -20.09 -3.62 -7.74
CA GLY A 402 -21.05 -2.64 -8.23
C GLY A 402 -21.23 -2.62 -9.73
N PRO A 403 -22.26 -1.89 -10.20
CA PRO A 403 -22.67 -1.90 -11.62
C PRO A 403 -21.81 -0.98 -12.51
N GLU A 404 -20.96 -0.13 -11.92
CA GLU A 404 -20.13 0.85 -12.65
C GLU A 404 -18.67 0.39 -12.78
N VAL A 405 -18.35 -0.86 -12.39
CA VAL A 405 -17.05 -1.46 -12.63
C VAL A 405 -16.79 -1.53 -14.12
N PRO A 406 -15.69 -0.95 -14.63
CA PRO A 406 -15.38 -0.99 -16.05
C PRO A 406 -15.15 -2.42 -16.56
N ASP A 407 -15.68 -2.74 -17.75
CA ASP A 407 -15.38 -4.02 -18.43
C ASP A 407 -13.91 -4.14 -18.89
N GLN A 408 -13.22 -3.01 -19.01
CA GLN A 408 -11.82 -2.98 -19.43
C GLN A 408 -10.89 -3.19 -18.24
N GLU A 409 -10.21 -4.33 -18.21
CA GLU A 409 -9.09 -4.57 -17.30
C GLU A 409 -7.89 -3.68 -17.64
N MET A 410 -7.24 -3.16 -16.62
CA MET A 410 -6.00 -2.40 -16.74
C MET A 410 -4.81 -3.24 -16.30
N ILE A 411 -3.65 -3.06 -16.93
CA ILE A 411 -2.45 -3.85 -16.63
C ILE A 411 -2.02 -3.72 -15.16
N TRP A 412 -2.18 -2.55 -14.56
CA TRP A 412 -1.84 -2.28 -13.17
C TRP A 412 -2.75 -2.99 -12.13
N GLN A 413 -3.85 -3.60 -12.58
CA GLN A 413 -4.73 -4.42 -11.72
C GLN A 413 -4.22 -5.86 -11.59
N ASP A 414 -3.07 -6.19 -12.16
CA ASP A 414 -2.47 -7.53 -12.20
C ASP A 414 -3.47 -8.61 -12.68
N PRO A 415 -4.12 -8.42 -13.85
CA PRO A 415 -5.23 -9.26 -14.26
C PRO A 415 -4.81 -10.71 -14.45
N ILE A 416 -5.65 -11.64 -13.98
CA ILE A 416 -5.47 -13.07 -14.05
C ILE A 416 -6.59 -13.67 -14.92
N PRO A 417 -6.32 -14.66 -15.81
CA PRO A 417 -7.36 -15.32 -16.56
C PRO A 417 -8.40 -15.98 -15.64
N GLU A 418 -9.67 -15.92 -16.00
CA GLU A 418 -10.71 -16.70 -15.33
C GLU A 418 -10.49 -18.20 -15.53
N VAL A 419 -10.96 -19.02 -14.58
CA VAL A 419 -10.98 -20.48 -14.72
C VAL A 419 -11.97 -20.86 -15.82
N ASP A 420 -11.49 -21.52 -16.88
CA ASP A 420 -12.27 -21.94 -18.06
C ASP A 420 -12.42 -23.45 -18.21
N HIS A 421 -12.10 -24.22 -17.15
CA HIS A 421 -12.07 -25.67 -17.12
C HIS A 421 -12.61 -26.22 -15.79
N ASP A 422 -12.87 -27.53 -15.75
CA ASP A 422 -13.22 -28.21 -14.51
C ASP A 422 -11.97 -28.36 -13.62
N LEU A 423 -12.13 -28.11 -12.30
CA LEU A 423 -11.05 -28.20 -11.33
C LEU A 423 -10.70 -29.65 -10.99
N ILE A 424 -9.46 -29.91 -10.55
CA ILE A 424 -9.01 -31.20 -10.03
C ILE A 424 -9.72 -31.51 -8.69
N GLY A 425 -10.04 -32.77 -8.45
CA GLY A 425 -10.62 -33.26 -7.20
C GLY A 425 -9.57 -34.00 -6.35
N ASP A 426 -10.02 -34.50 -5.20
CA ASP A 426 -9.16 -35.15 -4.19
C ASP A 426 -8.27 -36.27 -4.78
N ALA A 427 -8.80 -37.06 -5.72
CA ALA A 427 -8.04 -38.16 -6.32
C ALA A 427 -6.91 -37.68 -7.26
N GLU A 428 -7.15 -36.62 -8.01
CA GLU A 428 -6.15 -35.97 -8.84
C GLU A 428 -5.11 -35.24 -7.99
N ILE A 429 -5.51 -34.55 -6.92
CA ILE A 429 -4.63 -33.88 -5.97
C ILE A 429 -3.63 -34.90 -5.38
N GLU A 430 -4.11 -36.02 -4.84
CA GLU A 430 -3.23 -37.05 -4.30
C GLU A 430 -2.31 -37.69 -5.33
N SER A 431 -2.80 -37.86 -6.58
CA SER A 431 -1.97 -38.38 -7.66
C SER A 431 -0.86 -37.42 -8.08
N LEU A 432 -1.17 -36.10 -8.15
CA LEU A 432 -0.21 -35.06 -8.51
C LEU A 432 0.82 -34.86 -7.39
N LYS A 433 0.42 -34.87 -6.11
CA LYS A 433 1.37 -34.86 -4.98
C LYS A 433 2.37 -36.02 -5.08
N ALA A 434 1.87 -37.25 -5.34
CA ALA A 434 2.73 -38.40 -5.48
C ALA A 434 3.69 -38.29 -6.69
N GLU A 435 3.24 -37.75 -7.84
CA GLU A 435 4.04 -37.55 -9.03
C GLU A 435 5.14 -36.50 -8.79
N ILE A 436 4.81 -35.37 -8.13
CA ILE A 436 5.77 -34.32 -7.76
C ILE A 436 6.86 -34.89 -6.82
N LEU A 437 6.45 -35.65 -5.79
CA LEU A 437 7.39 -36.24 -4.83
C LEU A 437 8.22 -37.40 -5.37
N ASP A 438 7.88 -37.99 -6.52
CA ASP A 438 8.67 -39.03 -7.22
C ASP A 438 9.72 -38.41 -8.18
N THR A 439 9.82 -37.10 -8.27
CA THR A 439 10.85 -36.38 -9.03
C THR A 439 12.14 -36.26 -8.25
N ASP A 440 13.18 -35.71 -8.90
CA ASP A 440 14.48 -35.41 -8.24
C ASP A 440 14.41 -34.08 -7.42
N LEU A 441 13.27 -33.43 -7.30
CA LEU A 441 13.10 -32.20 -6.53
C LEU A 441 13.12 -32.46 -5.02
N THR A 442 13.93 -31.67 -4.31
CA THR A 442 14.05 -31.78 -2.85
C THR A 442 12.90 -31.05 -2.13
N THR A 443 12.76 -31.28 -0.82
CA THR A 443 11.84 -30.51 0.04
C THR A 443 12.14 -29.03 -0.06
N GLN A 444 13.41 -28.65 0.00
CA GLN A 444 13.87 -27.26 -0.08
C GLN A 444 13.46 -26.59 -1.40
N HIS A 445 13.66 -27.27 -2.52
CA HIS A 445 13.27 -26.76 -3.85
C HIS A 445 11.78 -26.42 -3.92
N LEU A 446 10.93 -27.34 -3.48
CA LEU A 446 9.47 -27.19 -3.54
C LEU A 446 8.97 -26.12 -2.56
N VAL A 447 9.49 -26.11 -1.33
CA VAL A 447 9.12 -25.13 -0.30
C VAL A 447 9.57 -23.73 -0.69
N LYS A 448 10.83 -23.54 -1.11
CA LYS A 448 11.35 -22.22 -1.53
C LYS A 448 10.58 -21.66 -2.72
N THR A 449 10.19 -22.51 -3.69
CA THR A 449 9.42 -22.06 -4.87
C THR A 449 8.00 -21.67 -4.50
N ALA A 450 7.30 -22.46 -3.70
CA ALA A 450 5.95 -22.14 -3.24
C ALA A 450 5.94 -20.86 -2.38
N TRP A 451 6.90 -20.74 -1.45
CA TRP A 451 7.10 -19.55 -0.64
C TRP A 451 7.39 -18.32 -1.51
N GLY A 452 8.37 -18.39 -2.41
CA GLY A 452 8.73 -17.29 -3.30
C GLY A 452 7.59 -16.84 -4.23
N ALA A 453 6.65 -17.73 -4.56
CA ALA A 453 5.44 -17.37 -5.29
C ALA A 453 4.41 -16.66 -4.38
N ALA A 454 4.13 -17.22 -3.20
CA ALA A 454 3.06 -16.76 -2.33
C ALA A 454 3.44 -15.52 -1.50
N SER A 455 4.68 -15.45 -0.99
CA SER A 455 5.14 -14.40 -0.07
C SER A 455 5.38 -13.02 -0.72
N THR A 456 5.14 -12.90 -2.02
CA THR A 456 5.06 -11.58 -2.68
C THR A 456 3.73 -10.87 -2.42
N TYR A 457 2.75 -11.55 -1.84
CA TYR A 457 1.50 -10.93 -1.47
C TYR A 457 1.70 -9.80 -0.47
N ARG A 458 0.93 -8.73 -0.65
CA ARG A 458 0.86 -7.60 0.26
C ARG A 458 -0.59 -7.36 0.67
N ASP A 459 -0.89 -7.48 1.96
CA ASP A 459 -2.24 -7.20 2.46
C ASP A 459 -2.62 -5.73 2.32
N SER A 460 -1.64 -4.85 2.28
CA SER A 460 -1.82 -3.39 2.15
C SER A 460 -2.55 -2.97 0.86
N ASP A 461 -2.24 -3.60 -0.30
CA ASP A 461 -2.86 -3.30 -1.60
C ASP A 461 -3.36 -4.54 -2.34
N LYS A 462 -3.33 -5.71 -1.69
CA LYS A 462 -3.83 -6.99 -2.22
C LYS A 462 -3.14 -7.43 -3.52
N ARG A 463 -1.89 -7.03 -3.73
CA ARG A 463 -1.06 -7.41 -4.88
C ARG A 463 -0.14 -8.58 -4.54
N GLY A 464 0.37 -9.24 -5.58
CA GLY A 464 1.27 -10.39 -5.43
C GLY A 464 0.53 -11.69 -5.19
N GLY A 465 1.24 -12.67 -4.60
CA GLY A 465 0.71 -13.99 -4.31
C GLY A 465 1.00 -15.04 -5.38
N ALA A 466 0.60 -16.27 -5.09
CA ALA A 466 0.88 -17.44 -5.95
C ALA A 466 -0.01 -17.51 -7.20
N ASN A 467 -1.21 -16.88 -7.16
CA ASN A 467 -2.14 -16.90 -8.29
C ASN A 467 -1.55 -16.14 -9.48
N GLY A 468 -1.68 -16.72 -10.66
CA GLY A 468 -1.02 -16.20 -11.86
C GLY A 468 0.34 -16.85 -12.16
N ALA A 469 0.93 -17.59 -11.22
CA ALA A 469 2.27 -18.17 -11.35
C ALA A 469 3.30 -17.15 -11.88
N ARG A 470 3.24 -15.89 -11.42
CA ARG A 470 4.13 -14.82 -11.92
C ARG A 470 5.59 -15.04 -11.58
N ILE A 471 5.90 -15.94 -10.64
CA ILE A 471 7.27 -16.36 -10.33
C ILE A 471 8.02 -16.91 -11.56
N ARG A 472 7.30 -17.38 -12.62
CA ARG A 472 7.90 -17.81 -13.89
C ARG A 472 8.08 -16.68 -14.92
N LEU A 473 7.58 -15.47 -14.63
CA LEU A 473 7.57 -14.30 -15.51
C LEU A 473 8.56 -13.23 -15.04
N ASP A 474 8.98 -12.36 -15.95
CA ASP A 474 9.73 -11.18 -15.59
C ASP A 474 8.83 -10.17 -14.85
N PRO A 475 9.33 -9.47 -13.80
CA PRO A 475 10.70 -9.51 -13.28
C PRO A 475 10.95 -10.62 -12.25
N GLN A 476 9.91 -11.19 -11.62
CA GLN A 476 10.00 -12.08 -10.45
C GLN A 476 10.87 -13.32 -10.70
N ARG A 477 10.87 -13.87 -11.92
CA ARG A 477 11.72 -14.99 -12.31
C ARG A 477 13.22 -14.73 -12.10
N ASN A 478 13.63 -13.47 -12.22
CA ASN A 478 15.04 -13.07 -12.21
C ASN A 478 15.49 -12.47 -10.87
N TRP A 479 14.61 -12.38 -9.88
CA TRP A 479 14.99 -11.90 -8.55
C TRP A 479 15.99 -12.84 -7.88
N ASP A 480 17.06 -12.28 -7.34
CA ASP A 480 18.13 -13.07 -6.70
C ASP A 480 17.60 -13.94 -5.57
N VAL A 481 16.66 -13.43 -4.79
CA VAL A 481 15.99 -14.16 -3.69
C VAL A 481 15.31 -15.46 -4.13
N ASN A 482 14.99 -15.61 -5.40
CA ASN A 482 14.34 -16.78 -5.97
C ASN A 482 15.34 -17.78 -6.58
N GLU A 483 16.65 -17.51 -6.52
CA GLU A 483 17.70 -18.40 -7.02
C GLU A 483 17.41 -18.87 -8.47
N PRO A 484 17.50 -18.01 -9.50
CA PRO A 484 16.95 -18.23 -10.84
C PRO A 484 17.30 -19.57 -11.49
N GLU A 485 18.53 -20.12 -11.29
CA GLU A 485 18.93 -21.40 -11.87
C GLU A 485 18.22 -22.59 -11.20
N THR A 486 18.03 -22.54 -9.90
CA THR A 486 17.26 -23.52 -9.12
C THR A 486 15.78 -23.45 -9.49
N LEU A 487 15.24 -22.21 -9.50
CA LEU A 487 13.86 -21.95 -9.88
C LEU A 487 13.53 -22.49 -11.28
N GLU A 488 14.39 -22.27 -12.29
CA GLU A 488 14.18 -22.79 -13.65
C GLU A 488 14.05 -24.31 -13.64
N THR A 489 14.87 -25.02 -12.86
CA THR A 489 14.80 -26.50 -12.74
C THR A 489 13.46 -26.96 -12.15
N VAL A 490 12.97 -26.25 -11.13
CA VAL A 490 11.68 -26.59 -10.50
C VAL A 490 10.52 -26.32 -11.45
N LEU A 491 10.51 -25.15 -12.09
CA LEU A 491 9.45 -24.77 -13.03
C LEU A 491 9.38 -25.70 -14.24
N ASP A 492 10.51 -26.04 -14.87
CA ASP A 492 10.57 -26.99 -15.99
C ASP A 492 9.96 -28.33 -15.59
N THR A 493 10.27 -28.83 -14.39
CA THR A 493 9.72 -30.10 -13.87
C THR A 493 8.20 -30.04 -13.67
N LEU A 494 7.70 -28.95 -13.04
CA LEU A 494 6.28 -28.77 -12.79
C LEU A 494 5.49 -28.51 -14.08
N GLU A 495 6.07 -27.79 -15.06
CA GLU A 495 5.48 -27.59 -16.39
C GLU A 495 5.35 -28.90 -17.17
N ASP A 496 6.34 -29.81 -17.09
CA ASP A 496 6.28 -31.14 -17.68
C ASP A 496 5.16 -31.99 -17.05
N ILE A 497 4.98 -31.92 -15.72
CA ILE A 497 3.87 -32.58 -15.01
C ILE A 497 2.55 -31.98 -15.45
N GLN A 498 2.41 -30.66 -15.49
CA GLN A 498 1.20 -29.95 -15.96
C GLN A 498 0.81 -30.41 -17.37
N ALA A 499 1.78 -30.36 -18.30
CA ALA A 499 1.56 -30.71 -19.69
C ALA A 499 1.16 -32.20 -19.83
N SER A 500 1.80 -33.10 -19.09
CA SER A 500 1.53 -34.53 -19.07
C SER A 500 0.13 -34.82 -18.53
N PHE A 501 -0.22 -34.26 -17.37
CA PHE A 501 -1.52 -34.41 -16.74
C PHE A 501 -2.64 -33.88 -17.67
N ASN A 502 -2.54 -32.64 -18.12
CA ASN A 502 -3.56 -31.98 -18.95
C ASN A 502 -3.73 -32.68 -20.31
N ALA A 503 -2.66 -33.22 -20.92
CA ALA A 503 -2.73 -33.98 -22.17
C ALA A 503 -3.31 -35.40 -22.00
N SER A 504 -3.23 -35.98 -20.81
CA SER A 504 -3.76 -37.33 -20.52
C SER A 504 -5.27 -37.38 -20.31
N ARG A 505 -5.94 -36.22 -20.18
CA ARG A 505 -7.37 -36.11 -19.84
C ARG A 505 -8.25 -36.06 -21.10
N ASP A 506 -9.27 -36.89 -21.10
CA ASP A 506 -10.33 -36.90 -22.14
C ASP A 506 -11.50 -35.95 -21.74
N ASP A 507 -11.56 -35.50 -20.49
CA ASP A 507 -12.51 -34.54 -19.92
C ASP A 507 -11.94 -33.12 -19.88
N ASP A 508 -12.70 -32.15 -19.35
CA ASP A 508 -12.28 -30.75 -19.23
C ASP A 508 -11.51 -30.45 -17.93
N VAL A 509 -11.17 -31.48 -17.12
CA VAL A 509 -10.39 -31.30 -15.89
C VAL A 509 -8.94 -30.93 -16.22
N ARG A 510 -8.46 -29.81 -15.67
CA ARG A 510 -7.11 -29.29 -15.86
C ARG A 510 -6.52 -28.82 -14.55
N VAL A 511 -5.19 -28.67 -14.53
CA VAL A 511 -4.44 -28.05 -13.42
C VAL A 511 -3.58 -26.93 -13.99
N SER A 512 -3.54 -25.78 -13.27
CA SER A 512 -2.64 -24.67 -13.57
C SER A 512 -1.25 -24.91 -13.00
N LEU A 513 -0.25 -24.19 -13.51
CA LEU A 513 1.08 -24.20 -12.90
C LEU A 513 1.07 -23.54 -11.52
N ALA A 514 0.25 -22.49 -11.36
CA ALA A 514 0.07 -21.82 -10.06
C ALA A 514 -0.42 -22.80 -8.99
N ASP A 515 -1.39 -23.64 -9.31
CA ASP A 515 -1.86 -24.70 -8.40
C ASP A 515 -0.77 -25.76 -8.15
N LEU A 516 0.00 -26.15 -9.16
CA LEU A 516 1.09 -27.14 -8.99
C LEU A 516 2.22 -26.63 -8.13
N ILE A 517 2.57 -25.34 -8.21
CA ILE A 517 3.58 -24.70 -7.36
C ILE A 517 3.17 -24.82 -5.88
N VAL A 518 1.95 -24.39 -5.55
CA VAL A 518 1.44 -24.47 -4.17
C VAL A 518 1.28 -25.91 -3.72
N LEU A 519 0.74 -26.79 -4.57
CA LEU A 519 0.56 -28.21 -4.26
C LEU A 519 1.92 -28.92 -4.01
N GLY A 520 2.95 -28.53 -4.75
CA GLY A 520 4.31 -29.03 -4.55
C GLY A 520 4.89 -28.64 -3.19
N GLY A 521 4.73 -27.38 -2.80
CA GLY A 521 5.10 -26.90 -1.46
C GLY A 521 4.34 -27.64 -0.35
N ASN A 522 3.03 -27.78 -0.49
CA ASN A 522 2.19 -28.50 0.46
C ASN A 522 2.60 -29.99 0.61
N ALA A 523 2.84 -30.68 -0.51
CA ALA A 523 3.31 -32.07 -0.50
C ALA A 523 4.70 -32.22 0.16
N ALA A 524 5.57 -31.25 -0.03
CA ALA A 524 6.88 -31.23 0.62
C ALA A 524 6.77 -30.99 2.13
N VAL A 525 5.88 -30.12 2.59
CA VAL A 525 5.60 -29.90 4.03
C VAL A 525 4.99 -31.15 4.67
N GLU A 526 4.02 -31.81 4.02
CA GLU A 526 3.46 -33.09 4.51
C GLU A 526 4.54 -34.18 4.64
N ARG A 527 5.42 -34.30 3.66
CA ARG A 527 6.54 -35.24 3.70
C ARG A 527 7.49 -34.94 4.87
N ALA A 528 7.83 -33.65 5.05
CA ALA A 528 8.73 -33.22 6.12
C ALA A 528 8.14 -33.43 7.52
N ALA A 529 6.83 -33.20 7.69
CA ALA A 529 6.11 -33.50 8.93
C ALA A 529 6.09 -35.01 9.23
N ALA A 530 5.84 -35.85 8.22
CA ALA A 530 5.89 -37.31 8.37
C ALA A 530 7.31 -37.80 8.72
N GLU A 531 8.39 -37.18 8.21
CA GLU A 531 9.78 -37.47 8.59
C GLU A 531 10.05 -37.06 10.05
N ALA A 532 9.40 -36.03 10.56
CA ALA A 532 9.42 -35.63 11.97
C ALA A 532 8.52 -36.53 12.85
N GLY A 533 7.73 -37.41 12.26
CA GLY A 533 6.84 -38.35 12.99
C GLY A 533 5.43 -37.83 13.23
N VAL A 534 5.04 -36.72 12.63
CA VAL A 534 3.71 -36.11 12.71
C VAL A 534 2.99 -36.29 11.38
N ASP A 535 1.77 -36.83 11.40
CA ASP A 535 0.96 -37.10 10.20
C ASP A 535 -0.06 -35.98 10.02
N VAL A 536 0.16 -35.10 9.03
CA VAL A 536 -0.69 -33.95 8.75
C VAL A 536 -1.13 -33.94 7.29
N THR A 537 -2.20 -33.24 7.01
CA THR A 537 -2.63 -32.90 5.65
C THR A 537 -2.67 -31.39 5.53
N VAL A 538 -1.90 -30.80 4.61
CA VAL A 538 -1.92 -29.37 4.33
C VAL A 538 -3.15 -29.05 3.46
N PRO A 539 -4.05 -28.19 3.92
CA PRO A 539 -5.24 -27.82 3.16
C PRO A 539 -4.87 -27.22 1.79
N PHE A 540 -5.58 -27.64 0.74
CA PHE A 540 -5.38 -27.17 -0.61
C PHE A 540 -6.70 -27.01 -1.37
N GLU A 541 -6.94 -25.86 -1.95
CA GLU A 541 -8.06 -25.59 -2.85
C GLU A 541 -7.51 -25.22 -4.24
N PRO A 542 -7.89 -26.00 -5.30
CA PRO A 542 -7.55 -25.68 -6.66
C PRO A 542 -8.34 -24.47 -7.18
N GLY A 543 -7.89 -23.88 -8.29
CA GLY A 543 -8.61 -22.79 -8.95
C GLY A 543 -7.74 -21.58 -9.26
N ARG A 544 -6.45 -21.62 -8.94
CA ARG A 544 -5.49 -20.62 -9.45
C ARG A 544 -5.34 -20.80 -10.95
N THR A 545 -5.02 -19.71 -11.64
CA THR A 545 -4.77 -19.71 -13.10
C THR A 545 -3.41 -19.11 -13.41
N ASP A 546 -2.95 -19.24 -14.64
CA ASP A 546 -1.62 -18.84 -15.07
C ASP A 546 -1.69 -17.51 -15.85
N ALA A 547 -1.11 -16.43 -15.33
CA ALA A 547 -0.99 -15.16 -16.02
C ALA A 547 -0.02 -15.23 -17.20
N THR A 548 -0.05 -14.22 -18.07
CA THR A 548 0.91 -14.06 -19.16
C THR A 548 1.80 -12.85 -18.94
N GLN A 549 2.95 -12.80 -19.64
CA GLN A 549 3.85 -11.65 -19.54
C GLN A 549 3.18 -10.35 -20.00
N GLU A 550 2.32 -10.43 -21.03
CA GLU A 550 1.60 -9.25 -21.55
C GLU A 550 0.55 -8.72 -20.56
N ARG A 551 0.14 -9.53 -19.60
CA ARG A 551 -0.81 -9.17 -18.52
C ARG A 551 -0.11 -8.91 -17.18
N THR A 552 1.21 -8.74 -17.18
CA THR A 552 2.04 -8.43 -16.02
C THR A 552 2.65 -7.05 -16.20
N ASP A 553 2.33 -6.14 -15.29
CA ASP A 553 2.93 -4.81 -15.21
C ASP A 553 4.33 -4.92 -14.60
N ALA A 554 5.30 -5.32 -15.45
CA ALA A 554 6.65 -5.67 -15.01
C ALA A 554 7.33 -4.53 -14.21
N ASP A 555 7.17 -3.29 -14.68
CA ASP A 555 7.81 -2.13 -14.05
C ASP A 555 7.29 -1.90 -12.62
N SER A 556 5.97 -1.99 -12.40
CA SER A 556 5.40 -1.83 -11.06
C SER A 556 5.52 -3.09 -10.20
N PHE A 557 5.72 -4.26 -10.82
CA PHE A 557 5.89 -5.53 -10.11
C PHE A 557 7.28 -5.65 -9.45
N GLU A 558 8.28 -4.89 -9.92
CA GLU A 558 9.60 -4.81 -9.27
C GLU A 558 9.51 -4.32 -7.81
N ALA A 559 8.50 -3.51 -7.48
CA ALA A 559 8.26 -3.06 -6.10
C ALA A 559 7.88 -4.20 -5.13
N LEU A 560 7.52 -5.37 -5.64
CA LEU A 560 7.22 -6.56 -4.83
C LEU A 560 8.46 -7.42 -4.52
N GLU A 561 9.64 -7.07 -5.06
CA GLU A 561 10.88 -7.78 -4.75
C GLU A 561 11.27 -7.57 -3.29
N PRO A 562 11.36 -8.62 -2.47
CA PRO A 562 11.76 -8.48 -1.09
C PRO A 562 13.25 -8.09 -1.02
N ARG A 563 13.53 -6.94 -0.40
CA ARG A 563 14.91 -6.53 -0.09
C ARG A 563 15.52 -7.38 1.03
N VAL A 564 14.69 -7.88 1.92
CA VAL A 564 15.03 -8.89 2.91
C VAL A 564 13.88 -9.90 2.95
N ASP A 565 14.21 -11.18 2.85
CA ASP A 565 13.30 -12.26 3.17
C ASP A 565 13.86 -13.05 4.37
N GLY A 566 13.51 -12.61 5.56
CA GLY A 566 13.96 -13.22 6.80
C GLY A 566 13.51 -14.67 6.97
N PHE A 567 12.43 -15.07 6.30
CA PHE A 567 11.95 -16.47 6.31
C PHE A 567 12.92 -17.40 5.57
N ARG A 568 13.54 -16.94 4.48
CA ARG A 568 14.58 -17.68 3.72
C ARG A 568 16.00 -17.27 4.09
N ASN A 569 16.19 -16.43 5.10
CA ASN A 569 17.50 -15.89 5.51
C ASN A 569 18.23 -15.14 4.38
N TYR A 570 17.47 -14.40 3.57
CA TYR A 570 17.99 -13.59 2.47
C TYR A 570 18.07 -12.11 2.86
N VAL A 571 19.18 -11.48 2.52
CA VAL A 571 19.40 -10.02 2.65
C VAL A 571 20.08 -9.54 1.37
N ALA A 572 19.43 -8.61 0.66
CA ALA A 572 20.02 -8.01 -0.54
C ALA A 572 21.23 -7.13 -0.21
N ASP A 573 22.12 -6.96 -1.19
CA ASP A 573 23.28 -6.08 -1.04
C ASP A 573 22.87 -4.61 -0.79
N GLY A 574 23.60 -3.93 0.10
CA GLY A 574 23.45 -2.48 0.34
C GLY A 574 22.22 -2.09 1.16
N ILE A 575 21.71 -2.98 1.98
CA ILE A 575 20.63 -2.69 2.94
C ILE A 575 21.21 -1.98 4.16
N ASP A 576 20.71 -0.78 4.45
CA ASP A 576 21.11 0.01 5.63
C ASP A 576 20.23 -0.25 6.87
N HIS A 577 19.08 -0.94 6.68
CA HIS A 577 18.16 -1.31 7.77
C HIS A 577 18.57 -2.64 8.40
N ARG A 578 18.14 -2.86 9.65
CA ARG A 578 18.35 -4.13 10.33
C ARG A 578 17.47 -5.21 9.69
N PRO A 579 18.00 -6.40 9.37
CA PRO A 579 17.21 -7.46 8.76
C PRO A 579 15.97 -7.87 9.56
N GLU A 580 16.05 -7.82 10.90
CA GLU A 580 14.93 -8.12 11.77
C GLU A 580 13.78 -7.11 11.68
N GLU A 581 14.05 -5.84 11.39
CA GLU A 581 13.03 -4.81 11.19
C GLU A 581 12.27 -5.08 9.86
N LEU A 582 13.00 -5.46 8.82
CA LEU A 582 12.41 -5.82 7.53
C LEU A 582 11.72 -7.19 7.53
N LEU A 583 12.09 -8.13 8.42
CA LEU A 583 11.31 -9.34 8.67
C LEU A 583 9.93 -9.00 9.25
N VAL A 584 9.89 -8.09 10.23
CA VAL A 584 8.61 -7.66 10.84
C VAL A 584 7.74 -6.95 9.80
N ASP A 585 8.33 -6.08 8.98
CA ASP A 585 7.63 -5.40 7.90
C ASP A 585 7.05 -6.38 6.87
N HIS A 586 7.83 -7.40 6.46
CA HIS A 586 7.36 -8.45 5.56
C HIS A 586 6.26 -9.31 6.20
N ALA A 587 6.37 -9.63 7.50
CA ALA A 587 5.33 -10.35 8.22
C ALA A 587 4.01 -9.56 8.31
N ASP A 588 4.09 -8.23 8.49
CA ASP A 588 2.92 -7.35 8.45
C ASP A 588 2.25 -7.36 7.08
N LEU A 589 3.03 -7.23 6.00
CA LEU A 589 2.51 -7.31 4.64
C LEU A 589 1.84 -8.66 4.32
N LEU A 590 2.23 -9.73 5.00
CA LEU A 590 1.62 -11.06 4.92
C LEU A 590 0.48 -11.28 5.95
N ASP A 591 0.01 -10.24 6.61
CA ASP A 591 -1.04 -10.32 7.63
C ASP A 591 -0.71 -11.32 8.77
N LEU A 592 0.58 -11.48 9.11
CA LEU A 592 1.01 -12.46 10.12
C LEU A 592 1.06 -11.85 11.51
N SER A 593 0.59 -12.62 12.49
CA SER A 593 0.82 -12.34 13.91
C SER A 593 2.26 -12.67 14.31
N VAL A 594 2.68 -12.23 15.51
CA VAL A 594 4.01 -12.56 16.05
C VAL A 594 4.23 -14.07 16.18
N SER A 595 3.22 -14.84 16.53
CA SER A 595 3.32 -16.31 16.65
C SER A 595 3.46 -16.97 15.28
N GLU A 596 2.66 -16.56 14.29
CA GLU A 596 2.75 -17.07 12.92
C GLU A 596 4.10 -16.75 12.28
N MET A 597 4.60 -15.52 12.41
CA MET A 597 5.95 -15.16 11.96
C MET A 597 7.01 -16.06 12.62
N THR A 598 6.93 -16.27 13.94
CA THR A 598 7.91 -17.04 14.68
C THR A 598 7.92 -18.50 14.24
N VAL A 599 6.75 -19.15 14.15
CA VAL A 599 6.68 -20.57 13.76
C VAL A 599 7.12 -20.79 12.32
N LEU A 600 6.81 -19.85 11.41
CA LEU A 600 7.25 -19.91 10.01
C LEU A 600 8.78 -19.80 9.90
N VAL A 601 9.41 -18.87 10.59
CA VAL A 601 10.88 -18.78 10.59
C VAL A 601 11.50 -20.06 11.10
N GLY A 602 11.08 -20.58 12.26
CA GLY A 602 11.60 -21.82 12.82
C GLY A 602 11.43 -23.03 11.91
N GLY A 603 10.25 -23.14 11.27
CA GLY A 603 9.97 -24.24 10.34
C GLY A 603 10.77 -24.14 9.04
N MET A 604 10.87 -22.95 8.45
CA MET A 604 11.71 -22.75 7.25
C MET A 604 13.17 -23.09 7.51
N ARG A 605 13.70 -22.79 8.72
CA ARG A 605 15.05 -23.18 9.15
C ARG A 605 15.17 -24.70 9.31
N ALA A 606 14.22 -25.35 9.98
CA ALA A 606 14.22 -26.82 10.14
C ALA A 606 14.15 -27.53 8.79
N LEU A 607 13.39 -27.02 7.85
CA LEU A 607 13.31 -27.52 6.48
C LEU A 607 14.60 -27.28 5.68
N GLY A 608 15.51 -26.42 6.14
CA GLY A 608 16.66 -25.97 5.37
C GLY A 608 16.27 -25.17 4.13
N ALA A 609 15.09 -24.52 4.17
CA ALA A 609 14.58 -23.71 3.07
C ALA A 609 15.18 -22.28 3.13
N THR A 610 16.50 -22.21 3.11
CA THR A 610 17.30 -21.00 3.21
C THR A 610 17.85 -20.57 1.85
N TYR A 611 18.15 -19.29 1.69
CA TYR A 611 18.78 -18.76 0.48
C TYR A 611 20.17 -19.39 0.24
N GLU A 612 20.44 -19.81 -1.01
CA GLU A 612 21.67 -20.50 -1.41
C GLU A 612 22.00 -21.71 -0.52
N ASP A 613 20.99 -22.35 0.07
CA ASP A 613 21.13 -23.50 0.97
C ASP A 613 22.13 -23.26 2.12
N THR A 614 22.19 -22.00 2.64
CA THR A 614 23.08 -21.67 3.76
C THR A 614 22.71 -22.48 5.00
N GLU A 615 23.74 -22.93 5.75
CA GLU A 615 23.57 -23.63 7.02
C GLU A 615 23.28 -22.66 8.20
N CYS A 616 23.38 -21.32 7.96
CA CYS A 616 23.06 -20.32 8.98
C CYS A 616 21.58 -20.39 9.41
N GLY A 617 21.35 -20.55 10.71
CA GLY A 617 20.02 -20.69 11.29
C GLY A 617 19.44 -22.10 11.22
N VAL A 618 20.08 -23.05 10.53
CA VAL A 618 19.64 -24.45 10.44
C VAL A 618 20.13 -25.21 11.67
N PHE A 619 19.42 -25.06 12.78
CA PHE A 619 19.80 -25.66 14.07
C PHE A 619 19.19 -27.05 14.26
N THR A 620 19.43 -27.95 13.31
CA THR A 620 18.95 -29.35 13.36
C THR A 620 19.95 -30.32 12.71
N GLU A 621 20.01 -31.56 13.23
CA GLU A 621 20.78 -32.64 12.65
C GLU A 621 20.04 -33.32 11.47
N THR A 622 18.77 -32.98 11.25
CA THR A 622 17.92 -33.57 10.22
C THR A 622 17.25 -32.50 9.33
N PRO A 623 18.04 -31.71 8.58
CA PRO A 623 17.48 -30.72 7.69
C PRO A 623 16.50 -31.34 6.68
N GLY A 624 15.36 -30.75 6.51
CA GLY A 624 14.26 -31.24 5.65
C GLY A 624 13.15 -31.96 6.40
N ALA A 625 13.35 -32.32 7.67
CA ALA A 625 12.27 -32.75 8.56
C ALA A 625 11.69 -31.55 9.32
N LEU A 626 10.37 -31.46 9.44
CA LEU A 626 9.69 -30.33 10.11
C LEU A 626 9.68 -30.57 11.63
N THR A 627 10.83 -30.35 12.28
CA THR A 627 11.02 -30.49 13.73
C THR A 627 11.07 -29.12 14.41
N ASN A 628 10.83 -29.06 15.72
CA ASN A 628 11.00 -27.86 16.55
C ASN A 628 12.46 -27.60 16.97
N ASP A 629 13.41 -28.33 16.41
CA ASP A 629 14.85 -28.28 16.74
C ASP A 629 15.44 -26.86 16.70
N PHE A 630 14.96 -26.01 15.78
CA PHE A 630 15.40 -24.61 15.72
C PHE A 630 15.26 -23.93 17.09
N PHE A 631 14.11 -24.07 17.74
CA PHE A 631 13.86 -23.42 19.04
C PHE A 631 14.57 -24.15 20.18
N VAL A 632 14.61 -25.46 20.15
CA VAL A 632 15.31 -26.27 21.16
C VAL A 632 16.79 -25.90 21.19
N ASN A 633 17.46 -25.89 20.04
CA ASN A 633 18.90 -25.63 19.95
C ASN A 633 19.25 -24.13 20.08
N LEU A 634 18.36 -23.22 19.63
CA LEU A 634 18.52 -21.78 19.88
C LEU A 634 18.59 -21.45 21.36
N LEU A 635 17.76 -22.12 22.17
CA LEU A 635 17.61 -21.85 23.61
C LEU A 635 18.43 -22.80 24.48
N ASP A 636 19.21 -23.72 23.90
CA ASP A 636 20.04 -24.65 24.65
C ASP A 636 21.07 -23.91 25.50
N MET A 637 21.09 -24.24 26.79
CA MET A 637 22.02 -23.64 27.77
C MET A 637 23.45 -24.14 27.66
N GLU A 638 23.69 -25.25 26.95
CA GLU A 638 25.01 -25.76 26.66
C GLU A 638 25.68 -25.01 25.52
N THR A 639 24.93 -24.32 24.68
CA THR A 639 25.39 -23.47 23.58
C THR A 639 25.73 -22.06 24.07
N GLU A 640 26.87 -21.53 23.61
CA GLU A 640 27.29 -20.13 23.76
C GLU A 640 27.38 -19.46 22.39
N TRP A 641 26.57 -18.43 22.15
CA TRP A 641 26.60 -17.67 20.91
C TRP A 641 27.73 -16.66 20.92
N VAL A 642 28.65 -16.75 19.96
CA VAL A 642 29.86 -15.92 19.86
C VAL A 642 29.90 -15.22 18.51
N PRO A 643 30.08 -13.88 18.44
CA PRO A 643 30.20 -13.17 17.17
C PRO A 643 31.48 -13.61 16.40
N VAL A 644 31.33 -13.88 15.09
CA VAL A 644 32.44 -14.36 14.23
C VAL A 644 33.46 -13.26 13.92
N ALA A 645 33.02 -12.03 13.78
CA ALA A 645 33.86 -10.85 13.61
C ALA A 645 33.28 -9.69 14.41
N ASP A 646 34.04 -9.19 15.38
CA ASP A 646 33.73 -7.96 16.08
C ASP A 646 34.71 -6.87 15.59
N ASP A 647 34.23 -5.95 14.78
CA ASP A 647 34.97 -4.74 14.38
C ASP A 647 34.94 -3.65 15.47
N GLY A 648 34.37 -3.95 16.63
CA GLY A 648 34.24 -3.09 17.78
C GLY A 648 33.02 -2.17 17.77
N ALA A 649 32.15 -2.30 16.77
CA ALA A 649 30.91 -1.55 16.66
C ALA A 649 29.70 -2.25 17.35
N GLY A 650 29.86 -3.56 17.69
CA GLY A 650 28.83 -4.32 18.42
C GLY A 650 27.70 -4.90 17.57
N ASP A 651 27.82 -4.82 16.25
CA ASP A 651 26.84 -5.34 15.31
C ASP A 651 27.47 -6.42 14.39
N ALA A 652 27.73 -7.61 14.97
CA ALA A 652 28.14 -8.75 14.17
C ALA A 652 26.96 -9.26 13.32
N GLU A 653 27.20 -9.60 12.07
CA GLU A 653 26.20 -10.19 11.15
C GLU A 653 26.09 -11.71 11.33
N LEU A 654 27.21 -12.36 11.69
CA LEU A 654 27.31 -13.82 11.87
C LEU A 654 27.77 -14.20 13.27
N TYR A 655 27.24 -15.31 13.77
CA TYR A 655 27.52 -15.86 15.09
C TYR A 655 27.79 -17.36 14.98
N GLU A 656 28.67 -17.86 15.87
CA GLU A 656 28.90 -19.29 16.08
C GLU A 656 28.24 -19.73 17.38
N GLY A 657 27.47 -20.82 17.34
CA GLY A 657 26.99 -21.56 18.51
C GLY A 657 28.06 -22.53 18.96
N VAL A 658 28.70 -22.26 20.07
CA VAL A 658 29.85 -23.02 20.59
C VAL A 658 29.40 -23.82 21.82
N ASP A 659 29.65 -25.16 21.80
CA ASP A 659 29.44 -26.00 22.97
C ASP A 659 30.35 -25.58 24.12
N ARG A 660 29.76 -25.27 25.28
CA ARG A 660 30.48 -24.75 26.45
C ARG A 660 31.47 -25.67 27.08
N GLU A 661 31.33 -27.01 26.91
CA GLU A 661 32.22 -27.99 27.49
C GLU A 661 33.40 -28.30 26.56
N SER A 662 33.17 -28.55 25.29
CA SER A 662 34.14 -28.94 24.30
C SER A 662 34.83 -27.77 23.60
N GLY A 663 34.14 -26.64 23.47
CA GLY A 663 34.54 -25.47 22.68
C GLY A 663 34.40 -25.72 21.17
N ALA A 664 33.67 -26.74 20.75
CA ALA A 664 33.37 -27.00 19.34
C ALA A 664 32.25 -26.08 18.83
N VAL A 665 32.41 -25.62 17.58
CA VAL A 665 31.29 -24.94 16.87
C VAL A 665 30.32 -26.01 16.43
N GLU A 666 29.06 -25.85 16.81
CA GLU A 666 27.96 -26.75 16.46
C GLU A 666 27.00 -26.12 15.48
N TRP A 667 26.78 -24.80 15.61
CA TRP A 667 25.81 -24.04 14.80
C TRP A 667 26.42 -22.75 14.26
N GLU A 668 25.86 -22.27 13.16
CA GLU A 668 26.09 -20.92 12.63
C GLU A 668 24.75 -20.17 12.58
N ALA A 669 24.74 -18.90 12.92
CA ALA A 669 23.55 -18.08 12.99
C ALA A 669 23.76 -16.69 12.40
N THR A 670 22.71 -16.11 11.84
CA THR A 670 22.64 -14.68 11.58
C THR A 670 22.12 -13.94 12.81
N ARG A 671 22.24 -12.62 12.81
CA ARG A 671 21.61 -11.77 13.81
C ARG A 671 20.08 -11.99 13.87
N LEU A 672 19.45 -12.17 12.70
CA LEU A 672 18.01 -12.41 12.57
C LEU A 672 17.59 -13.71 13.27
N ASP A 673 18.37 -14.78 13.18
CA ASP A 673 18.06 -16.03 13.88
C ASP A 673 18.10 -15.86 15.41
N LEU A 674 19.09 -15.09 15.90
CA LEU A 674 19.27 -14.90 17.35
C LEU A 674 18.26 -13.94 17.99
N ILE A 675 17.52 -13.13 17.22
CA ILE A 675 16.51 -12.23 17.79
C ILE A 675 15.39 -13.03 18.47
N PHE A 676 15.07 -14.23 17.98
CA PHE A 676 14.04 -15.10 18.57
C PHE A 676 14.42 -15.63 19.97
N GLY A 677 15.71 -15.71 20.27
CA GLY A 677 16.20 -16.06 21.61
C GLY A 677 16.49 -14.85 22.51
N SER A 678 16.67 -13.65 21.92
CA SER A 678 17.09 -12.45 22.65
C SER A 678 15.99 -11.44 22.93
N HIS A 679 15.07 -11.22 21.98
CA HIS A 679 13.93 -10.32 22.18
C HIS A 679 12.90 -10.95 23.13
N SER A 680 12.51 -10.25 24.19
CA SER A 680 11.70 -10.83 25.28
C SER A 680 10.37 -11.42 24.81
N ARG A 681 9.69 -10.79 23.88
CA ARG A 681 8.41 -11.26 23.35
C ARG A 681 8.56 -12.45 22.41
N LEU A 682 9.48 -12.40 21.45
CA LEU A 682 9.77 -13.51 20.54
C LEU A 682 10.25 -14.73 21.32
N ARG A 683 11.10 -14.53 22.34
CA ARG A 683 11.57 -15.60 23.19
C ARG A 683 10.43 -16.30 23.94
N THR A 684 9.38 -15.60 24.39
CA THR A 684 8.27 -16.27 25.07
C THR A 684 7.49 -17.20 24.13
N VAL A 685 7.45 -16.92 22.83
CA VAL A 685 6.88 -17.81 21.82
C VAL A 685 7.85 -18.97 21.55
N ALA A 686 9.13 -18.68 21.38
CA ALA A 686 10.19 -19.68 21.20
C ALA A 686 10.26 -20.67 22.37
N ASP A 687 10.10 -20.19 23.63
CA ASP A 687 10.04 -21.07 24.84
C ASP A 687 8.89 -22.09 24.77
N VAL A 688 7.76 -21.77 24.15
CA VAL A 688 6.64 -22.69 23.94
C VAL A 688 7.05 -23.81 22.98
N TYR A 689 7.57 -23.45 21.81
CA TYR A 689 7.96 -24.42 20.80
C TYR A 689 9.21 -25.24 21.18
N ALA A 690 10.07 -24.74 22.07
CA ALA A 690 11.22 -25.48 22.59
C ALA A 690 10.87 -26.50 23.68
N SER A 691 9.59 -26.61 24.08
CA SER A 691 9.15 -27.53 25.14
C SER A 691 9.11 -28.98 24.65
N ASP A 692 9.41 -29.95 25.54
CA ASP A 692 9.47 -31.39 25.23
C ASP A 692 8.15 -32.00 24.69
N ASP A 693 7.04 -31.31 24.80
CA ASP A 693 5.70 -31.74 24.37
C ASP A 693 5.13 -30.89 23.24
N ALA A 694 5.97 -30.06 22.58
CA ALA A 694 5.54 -29.10 21.58
C ALA A 694 5.67 -29.61 20.12
N ASP A 695 6.23 -30.77 19.87
CA ASP A 695 6.49 -31.30 18.52
C ASP A 695 5.26 -31.28 17.62
N GLU A 696 4.13 -31.84 18.09
CA GLU A 696 2.87 -31.90 17.33
C GLU A 696 2.27 -30.49 17.16
N GLN A 697 2.24 -29.68 18.22
CA GLN A 697 1.74 -28.29 18.17
C GLN A 697 2.55 -27.44 17.20
N PHE A 698 3.88 -27.54 17.22
CA PHE A 698 4.73 -26.79 16.31
C PHE A 698 4.41 -27.11 14.83
N VAL A 699 4.24 -28.40 14.49
CA VAL A 699 3.90 -28.82 13.13
C VAL A 699 2.51 -28.32 12.74
N GLU A 700 1.52 -28.42 13.62
CA GLU A 700 0.16 -27.94 13.37
C GLU A 700 0.14 -26.41 13.17
N ASP A 701 0.76 -25.65 14.08
CA ASP A 701 0.83 -24.18 13.99
C ASP A 701 1.60 -23.73 12.74
N PHE A 702 2.66 -24.46 12.32
CA PHE A 702 3.37 -24.19 11.07
C PHE A 702 2.46 -24.43 9.86
N VAL A 703 1.73 -25.54 9.83
CA VAL A 703 0.82 -25.87 8.72
C VAL A 703 -0.30 -24.81 8.60
N ASP A 704 -0.82 -24.34 9.72
CA ASP A 704 -1.85 -23.31 9.73
C ASP A 704 -1.31 -21.98 9.19
N ALA A 705 -0.14 -21.53 9.65
CA ALA A 705 0.50 -20.30 9.17
C ALA A 705 0.94 -20.41 7.71
N TRP A 706 1.50 -21.57 7.29
CA TRP A 706 1.83 -21.86 5.89
C TRP A 706 0.58 -21.79 5.00
N THR A 707 -0.51 -22.44 5.42
CA THR A 707 -1.77 -22.45 4.68
C THR A 707 -2.34 -21.05 4.54
N LYS A 708 -2.26 -20.22 5.59
CA LYS A 708 -2.64 -18.81 5.53
C LYS A 708 -1.90 -18.09 4.40
N VAL A 709 -0.57 -18.15 4.39
CA VAL A 709 0.23 -17.48 3.35
C VAL A 709 -0.10 -17.98 1.95
N MET A 710 -0.28 -19.30 1.76
CA MET A 710 -0.64 -19.87 0.47
C MET A 710 -2.03 -19.46 -0.04
N ARG A 711 -2.89 -18.89 0.82
CA ARG A 711 -4.28 -18.52 0.51
C ARG A 711 -4.56 -17.02 0.47
N LEU A 712 -3.61 -16.16 0.88
CA LEU A 712 -3.86 -14.71 1.00
C LEU A 712 -4.41 -14.07 -0.28
N ASP A 713 -4.06 -14.59 -1.44
CA ASP A 713 -4.49 -14.10 -2.75
C ASP A 713 -5.76 -14.81 -3.31
N ARG A 714 -6.40 -15.67 -2.50
CA ARG A 714 -7.58 -16.47 -2.91
C ARG A 714 -8.88 -15.79 -2.53
N PHE A 715 -9.16 -14.65 -3.16
CA PHE A 715 -10.40 -13.89 -2.96
C PHE A 715 -11.67 -14.60 -3.46
N ASP A 716 -11.52 -15.72 -4.13
CA ASP A 716 -12.60 -16.59 -4.61
C ASP A 716 -13.09 -17.61 -3.57
N LEU A 717 -12.38 -17.73 -2.44
CA LEU A 717 -12.72 -18.66 -1.34
C LEU A 717 -13.45 -17.97 -0.19
N ALA A 718 -13.60 -16.66 -0.22
CA ALA A 718 -14.22 -15.85 0.82
C ALA A 718 -15.74 -15.88 0.76
#